data_bd177f0938232e0bced9b27e3b8f2aa4
#
_entry.id   bd177f0938232e0bced9b27e3b8f2aa4
#
_cell.length_a   1.000
_cell.length_b   1.000
_cell.length_c   1.000
_cell.angle_alpha   90.00
_cell.angle_beta   90.00
_cell.angle_gamma   90.00
#
_symmetry.space_group_name_H-M   'P 1'
#
loop_
_entity.id
_entity.type
_entity.pdbx_description
1 polymer ?
#
loop_
_entity_poly.entity_id
_entity_poly.type
_entity_poly.pdbx_seq_one_letter_code
_entity_poly.pdbx_strand_id
1 'polypeptide(L)'
;MPAAFAEFIDDIEDLVSSQDITPKERYASRKSVSVRSKKREIKEYESAEKVILESVVPGTQTIYVKTWGCAHNNSDSEYMAGLLAAHGYKLTEDKWQAQLWLLNSCTVKNPSEDHFKNEIMLGQSRGIHVVVAGCVPQGAPRSSYLQGLSVVGVQQIDRIVEIVEETLKGHTVRLFGSKKTGEGRKAGGASLLLPKVRKNPLIEIISINTGCLNQCTYCKTKHARGELGSYPPDEIVERARQSFKEGVCEIWLTSEDTGTYGRDIGTSLPELLWRLVEVIPEGCRLRLGMTNPPYILEHLDQMARIMHHPRVYKFLHVPVQSGSDQVLADMKREYTRADFERVVEFLRERVEGITIATDIICGFPTETAADFDQTMSLCRRHRFPSLFINQFFPRPGTPAANMTRVPSQEVKKRTKELSEFFRSYEPYGHKIGQIQEVLVTDVSHDKNYFVAHNEFYEQVLVPKEERYMGKMLTVRICSASKFSMVGEVIDKPKMAGLVRPLRKGEVSGVKSERAAAVLGKMTTYTQPGGKRQKVKERAGEMDYFQGIEKIEYNNAATATDTLCYRYYNPVERVHSKTMEEWLKYSASLTDFRMNTHQKTNNRPWDDGSMSIDNYKRCVKAFFDLCIKLGIKYWTAYDTDLVPLTDSWDENKTNWDEIMEYIVEMGQRYHLKLLWVAPDLHSNPRYYSGAITNNDANVFAQAATQIKKCLEVSHRLAAECFLIWPHREGYGALFQSDVAREIKLFVKLLKITAEFKDRLNTKIQLLLMPYHNGGNGNTLREHEMIHYYMWDVTSCLFFLKNYGLDRHYKVCSPPGHDMYMTNIYSMLGGVTITNDFDLSNNKSITLMMKNIIDQNTTLPGGINLSVAAGRDTDLRDLVICHVKYVDCIAKGLRVAANIVAEQLFSKHVQQRYISYYSGFGSRAINSEITLEECEEYHKLSPNAKCEHYNFVFQRYLDTCDHI
;
A
#
# COMPACT_ATOMS: atom_id res chain seq x y z
N MET A 1 28.34 -17.86 51.51
CA MET A 1 28.42 -17.75 50.08
C MET A 1 27.74 -16.47 49.65
N PRO A 2 28.36 -15.58 48.90
CA PRO A 2 27.73 -14.32 48.48
C PRO A 2 26.60 -14.63 47.51
N ALA A 3 25.42 -14.11 47.83
CA ALA A 3 24.28 -14.12 46.93
C ALA A 3 24.63 -13.42 45.62
N ALA A 4 24.63 -14.19 44.53
CA ALA A 4 24.70 -13.64 43.22
C ALA A 4 23.50 -12.73 43.02
N PHE A 5 23.75 -11.49 42.70
CA PHE A 5 22.76 -10.49 42.40
C PHE A 5 21.90 -10.97 41.21
N ALA A 6 20.66 -11.33 41.48
CA ALA A 6 19.64 -11.40 40.46
C ALA A 6 19.31 -9.96 40.08
N GLU A 7 20.04 -9.46 39.09
CA GLU A 7 19.67 -8.23 38.44
C GLU A 7 18.59 -8.53 37.41
N PHE A 8 17.44 -7.96 37.67
CA PHE A 8 16.49 -7.43 36.71
C PHE A 8 15.41 -8.28 36.12
N ILE A 9 14.26 -7.78 36.44
CA ILE A 9 13.05 -7.78 35.66
C ILE A 9 13.38 -7.23 34.30
N ASP A 10 13.52 -8.11 33.29
CA ASP A 10 13.44 -7.75 31.88
C ASP A 10 11.98 -7.47 31.53
N ASP A 11 11.43 -6.42 32.10
CA ASP A 11 10.23 -5.82 31.55
C ASP A 11 10.67 -5.10 30.27
N ILE A 12 10.04 -5.42 29.14
CA ILE A 12 10.38 -4.85 27.82
C ILE A 12 10.31 -3.30 27.86
N GLU A 13 9.63 -2.72 28.85
CA GLU A 13 9.60 -1.30 29.09
C GLU A 13 10.90 -0.79 29.77
N ASP A 14 11.70 -1.68 30.34
CA ASP A 14 12.90 -1.35 31.12
C ASP A 14 14.22 -1.88 30.56
N LEU A 15 14.26 -2.40 29.34
CA LEU A 15 15.49 -2.83 28.69
C LEU A 15 16.53 -1.70 28.60
N VAL A 16 17.13 -1.37 29.72
CA VAL A 16 18.48 -0.84 29.81
C VAL A 16 19.40 -2.03 29.95
N SER A 17 20.23 -2.28 28.97
CA SER A 17 21.17 -3.40 29.00
C SER A 17 22.11 -3.22 30.21
N SER A 18 22.51 -4.32 30.85
CA SER A 18 23.54 -4.37 31.92
C SER A 18 24.90 -3.79 31.48
N GLN A 19 25.00 -3.25 30.29
CA GLN A 19 26.17 -2.55 29.70
C GLN A 19 26.11 -1.03 29.82
N ASP A 20 25.24 -0.47 30.63
CA ASP A 20 25.23 0.97 30.88
C ASP A 20 26.48 1.41 31.63
N ILE A 21 27.29 2.23 30.97
CA ILE A 21 28.55 2.78 31.49
C ILE A 21 28.30 3.58 32.77
N THR A 22 29.07 3.28 33.81
CA THR A 22 28.96 3.98 35.09
C THR A 22 29.33 5.49 34.98
N PRO A 23 28.87 6.37 35.87
CA PRO A 23 29.17 7.80 35.82
C PRO A 23 30.66 8.14 35.81
N LYS A 24 31.54 7.27 36.30
CA LYS A 24 33.01 7.46 36.26
C LYS A 24 33.58 7.34 34.86
N GLU A 25 33.08 6.47 34.03
CA GLU A 25 33.55 6.28 32.66
C GLU A 25 33.11 7.43 31.73
N ARG A 26 31.98 8.08 32.03
CA ARG A 26 31.53 9.31 31.36
C ARG A 26 32.48 10.50 31.55
N TYR A 27 33.22 10.57 32.67
CA TYR A 27 34.17 11.65 32.93
C TYR A 27 35.48 11.45 32.20
N ALA A 28 35.89 10.22 31.94
CA ALA A 28 37.12 9.91 31.20
C ALA A 28 36.99 10.19 29.68
N SER A 29 35.77 10.05 29.12
CA SER A 29 35.53 10.30 27.69
C SER A 29 35.41 11.78 27.30
N ARG A 30 35.36 12.71 28.28
CA ARG A 30 35.23 14.17 28.04
C ARG A 30 36.55 14.92 27.92
N LYS A 31 37.71 14.26 28.06
CA LYS A 31 39.00 14.91 27.82
C LYS A 31 39.42 14.74 26.37
N SER A 32 39.31 15.87 25.67
CA SER A 32 39.98 16.24 24.43
C SER A 32 39.76 15.42 23.16
N VAL A 33 39.01 15.97 22.27
CA VAL A 33 39.43 15.97 20.83
C VAL A 33 39.05 17.29 20.20
N SER A 34 40.00 18.15 20.05
CA SER A 34 39.96 19.26 19.08
C SER A 34 40.24 18.67 17.71
N VAL A 35 39.23 18.56 16.89
CA VAL A 35 39.40 18.08 15.49
C VAL A 35 39.80 19.27 14.63
N ARG A 36 41.06 19.36 14.27
CA ARG A 36 41.53 20.13 13.11
C ARG A 36 41.18 19.35 11.84
N SER A 37 40.38 19.94 10.98
CA SER A 37 40.13 19.41 9.65
C SER A 37 41.39 19.40 8.82
N LYS A 38 41.92 18.23 8.47
CA LYS A 38 42.88 18.05 7.38
C LYS A 38 42.13 17.51 6.18
N LYS A 39 42.18 18.23 5.06
CA LYS A 39 41.85 17.69 3.74
C LYS A 39 42.64 16.40 3.54
N ARG A 40 41.94 15.28 3.29
CA ARG A 40 42.59 14.05 2.85
C ARG A 40 42.67 14.07 1.33
N GLU A 41 43.89 14.07 0.85
CA GLU A 41 44.25 13.66 -0.50
C GLU A 41 43.90 12.18 -0.67
N ILE A 42 43.24 11.87 -1.76
CA ILE A 42 42.96 10.52 -2.20
C ILE A 42 44.32 9.91 -2.62
N LYS A 43 44.81 8.96 -1.85
CA LYS A 43 45.84 8.01 -2.33
C LYS A 43 45.12 6.80 -2.89
N GLU A 44 45.28 6.61 -4.19
CA GLU A 44 44.99 5.35 -4.86
C GLU A 44 45.82 4.25 -4.20
N TYR A 45 45.11 3.24 -3.68
CA TYR A 45 45.71 1.97 -3.36
C TYR A 45 45.18 0.95 -4.38
N GLU A 46 46.09 0.60 -5.28
CA GLU A 46 46.00 -0.67 -5.99
C GLU A 46 46.05 -1.81 -4.98
N SER A 47 45.01 -2.52 -4.84
CA SER A 47 44.97 -3.96 -4.61
C SER A 47 43.61 -4.45 -5.11
N ALA A 48 43.67 -4.77 -6.36
CA ALA A 48 42.62 -5.48 -7.07
C ALA A 48 42.39 -6.87 -6.49
N GLU A 49 41.24 -7.41 -6.83
CA GLU A 49 40.87 -8.81 -6.77
C GLU A 49 40.52 -9.38 -5.39
N LYS A 50 39.48 -8.78 -4.76
CA LYS A 50 38.50 -9.55 -3.99
C LYS A 50 37.23 -8.74 -3.74
N VAL A 51 36.90 -7.92 -4.65
CA VAL A 51 35.61 -7.31 -4.66
C VAL A 51 34.86 -7.92 -5.80
N ILE A 52 33.70 -8.33 -5.47
CA ILE A 52 32.65 -8.36 -6.42
C ILE A 52 32.45 -9.66 -7.12
N LEU A 53 31.71 -10.35 -6.42
CA LEU A 53 30.44 -10.83 -6.98
C LEU A 53 29.43 -10.67 -5.87
N GLU A 54 29.32 -9.52 -5.32
CA GLU A 54 28.16 -9.13 -4.56
C GLU A 54 27.06 -8.90 -5.58
N SER A 55 26.19 -9.88 -5.66
CA SER A 55 25.05 -9.86 -6.52
C SER A 55 24.26 -8.58 -6.29
N VAL A 56 24.05 -7.84 -7.34
CA VAL A 56 23.10 -6.70 -7.43
C VAL A 56 21.64 -7.19 -7.27
N VAL A 57 21.44 -8.43 -6.79
CA VAL A 57 20.14 -9.03 -6.55
C VAL A 57 19.66 -8.57 -5.18
N PRO A 58 18.57 -7.77 -5.08
CA PRO A 58 17.98 -7.39 -3.82
C PRO A 58 17.58 -8.61 -2.99
N GLY A 59 17.66 -8.50 -1.65
CA GLY A 59 17.20 -9.54 -0.75
C GLY A 59 18.19 -10.66 -0.44
N THR A 60 19.46 -10.57 -0.86
CA THR A 60 20.47 -11.63 -0.58
C THR A 60 21.39 -11.29 0.59
N GLN A 61 21.45 -10.03 1.02
CA GLN A 61 22.36 -9.55 2.04
C GLN A 61 21.91 -9.95 3.45
N THR A 62 22.86 -9.90 4.39
CA THR A 62 22.62 -10.17 5.80
C THR A 62 22.46 -8.85 6.58
N ILE A 63 21.41 -8.75 7.37
CA ILE A 63 21.05 -7.54 8.13
C ILE A 63 21.06 -7.83 9.62
N TYR A 64 21.72 -6.95 10.39
CA TYR A 64 21.69 -6.94 11.84
C TYR A 64 20.65 -5.93 12.32
N VAL A 65 19.72 -6.35 13.20
CA VAL A 65 18.69 -5.49 13.78
C VAL A 65 18.96 -5.31 15.27
N LYS A 66 19.13 -4.08 15.71
CA LYS A 66 19.30 -3.72 17.13
C LYS A 66 18.25 -2.70 17.55
N THR A 67 17.61 -2.97 18.68
CA THR A 67 16.55 -2.13 19.24
C THR A 67 16.92 -1.70 20.65
N TRP A 68 16.70 -0.44 20.95
CA TRP A 68 16.73 0.11 22.32
C TRP A 68 15.38 0.72 22.62
N GLY A 69 14.89 0.51 23.85
CA GLY A 69 13.72 1.21 24.40
C GLY A 69 12.51 0.34 24.65
N CYS A 70 11.32 0.90 24.55
CA CYS A 70 10.05 0.35 25.01
C CYS A 70 9.51 -0.78 24.12
N ALA A 71 8.45 -1.44 24.61
CA ALA A 71 7.73 -2.48 23.87
C ALA A 71 7.25 -2.01 22.48
N HIS A 72 6.84 -0.75 22.35
CA HIS A 72 6.43 -0.18 21.06
C HIS A 72 7.58 -0.19 20.05
N ASN A 73 8.80 0.22 20.44
CA ASN A 73 9.95 0.14 19.55
C ASN A 73 10.35 -1.29 19.19
N ASN A 74 10.18 -2.23 20.13
CA ASN A 74 10.39 -3.66 19.83
C ASN A 74 9.38 -4.14 18.79
N SER A 75 8.10 -3.80 18.92
CA SER A 75 7.08 -4.10 17.92
C SER A 75 7.43 -3.53 16.55
N ASP A 76 7.84 -2.25 16.48
CA ASP A 76 8.28 -1.62 15.23
C ASP A 76 9.45 -2.38 14.58
N SER A 77 10.43 -2.81 15.38
CA SER A 77 11.57 -3.60 14.88
C SER A 77 11.19 -4.98 14.39
N GLU A 78 10.27 -5.66 15.08
CA GLU A 78 9.77 -6.96 14.68
C GLU A 78 9.04 -6.90 13.34
N TYR A 79 8.27 -5.81 13.07
CA TYR A 79 7.66 -5.55 11.78
C TYR A 79 8.71 -5.28 10.69
N MET A 80 9.67 -4.40 10.95
CA MET A 80 10.75 -4.12 10.00
C MET A 80 11.54 -5.39 9.69
N ALA A 81 11.88 -6.19 10.68
CA ALA A 81 12.56 -7.47 10.52
C ALA A 81 11.72 -8.47 9.71
N GLY A 82 10.39 -8.52 9.95
CA GLY A 82 9.47 -9.36 9.21
C GLY A 82 9.37 -9.01 7.74
N LEU A 83 9.27 -7.73 7.42
CA LEU A 83 9.26 -7.23 6.05
C LEU A 83 10.56 -7.54 5.31
N LEU A 84 11.71 -7.33 5.95
CA LEU A 84 13.03 -7.65 5.39
C LEU A 84 13.19 -9.16 5.16
N ALA A 85 12.81 -10.00 6.12
CA ALA A 85 12.87 -11.44 5.98
C ALA A 85 11.91 -11.98 4.91
N ALA A 86 10.70 -11.43 4.83
CA ALA A 86 9.71 -11.78 3.80
C ALA A 86 10.19 -11.39 2.39
N HIS A 87 11.00 -10.34 2.27
CA HIS A 87 11.62 -9.92 1.02
C HIS A 87 12.83 -10.78 0.61
N GLY A 88 13.39 -11.57 1.53
CA GLY A 88 14.50 -12.50 1.28
C GLY A 88 15.79 -12.20 2.03
N TYR A 89 15.91 -11.05 2.70
CA TYR A 89 17.08 -10.71 3.50
C TYR A 89 17.31 -11.69 4.65
N LYS A 90 18.58 -12.03 4.91
CA LYS A 90 18.96 -12.85 6.06
C LYS A 90 19.12 -11.97 7.29
N LEU A 91 18.49 -12.35 8.40
CA LEU A 91 18.65 -11.68 9.67
C LEU A 91 19.71 -12.38 10.52
N THR A 92 20.56 -11.60 11.20
CA THR A 92 21.62 -12.13 12.10
C THR A 92 21.62 -11.40 13.45
N GLU A 93 22.00 -12.14 14.50
CA GLU A 93 22.28 -11.56 15.82
C GLU A 93 23.75 -11.10 15.95
N ASP A 94 24.64 -11.58 15.07
CA ASP A 94 26.03 -11.14 15.04
C ASP A 94 26.20 -9.95 14.09
N LYS A 95 26.41 -8.79 14.68
CA LYS A 95 26.58 -7.54 13.92
C LYS A 95 27.76 -7.53 12.94
N TRP A 96 28.77 -8.40 13.17
CA TRP A 96 29.95 -8.44 12.33
C TRP A 96 29.79 -9.28 11.06
N GLN A 97 28.75 -10.12 11.01
CA GLN A 97 28.37 -10.87 9.81
C GLN A 97 27.41 -10.09 8.91
N ALA A 98 26.95 -8.93 9.34
CA ALA A 98 25.96 -8.14 8.62
C ALA A 98 26.61 -7.09 7.70
N GLN A 99 26.06 -6.95 6.50
CA GLN A 99 26.41 -5.92 5.53
C GLN A 99 25.69 -4.60 5.82
N LEU A 100 24.57 -4.67 6.54
CA LEU A 100 23.79 -3.49 6.95
C LEU A 100 23.31 -3.64 8.39
N TRP A 101 23.39 -2.54 9.14
CA TRP A 101 22.82 -2.44 10.48
C TRP A 101 21.56 -1.60 10.47
N LEU A 102 20.45 -2.17 10.94
CA LEU A 102 19.21 -1.47 11.23
C LEU A 102 19.15 -1.19 12.74
N LEU A 103 19.29 0.09 13.10
CA LEU A 103 19.38 0.53 14.48
C LEU A 103 18.12 1.32 14.87
N ASN A 104 17.28 0.75 15.73
CA ASN A 104 16.03 1.36 16.20
C ASN A 104 16.16 1.90 17.63
N SER A 105 15.85 3.17 17.85
CA SER A 105 16.15 3.89 19.08
C SER A 105 14.97 4.57 19.74
N CYS A 106 15.06 4.72 21.06
CA CYS A 106 14.05 5.36 21.91
C CYS A 106 14.56 6.68 22.52
N THR A 107 13.63 7.62 22.74
CA THR A 107 13.91 8.92 23.38
C THR A 107 13.67 8.92 24.89
N VAL A 108 13.22 7.81 25.47
CA VAL A 108 12.77 7.78 26.88
C VAL A 108 13.93 7.85 27.86
N LYS A 109 15.06 7.22 27.56
CA LYS A 109 16.25 7.21 28.46
C LYS A 109 17.51 7.64 27.72
N ASN A 110 18.30 8.56 28.30
CA ASN A 110 19.56 9.05 27.72
C ASN A 110 20.61 7.96 27.43
N PRO A 111 20.81 6.95 28.31
CA PRO A 111 21.75 5.87 27.99
C PRO A 111 21.47 5.21 26.65
N SER A 112 20.20 5.00 26.30
CA SER A 112 19.80 4.42 25.01
C SER A 112 20.21 5.30 23.81
N GLU A 113 20.10 6.62 23.92
CA GLU A 113 20.54 7.54 22.88
C GLU A 113 22.07 7.58 22.72
N ASP A 114 22.83 7.54 23.84
CA ASP A 114 24.29 7.50 23.80
C ASP A 114 24.79 6.18 23.18
N HIS A 115 24.21 5.03 23.57
CA HIS A 115 24.53 3.73 22.96
C HIS A 115 24.19 3.71 21.47
N PHE A 116 23.05 4.21 21.08
CA PHE A 116 22.63 4.31 19.70
C PHE A 116 23.62 5.13 18.88
N LYS A 117 24.05 6.29 19.41
CA LYS A 117 25.07 7.13 18.76
C LYS A 117 26.41 6.42 18.62
N ASN A 118 26.87 5.70 19.65
CA ASN A 118 28.13 4.96 19.63
C ASN A 118 28.09 3.83 18.58
N GLU A 119 26.99 3.11 18.46
CA GLU A 119 26.84 2.07 17.43
C GLU A 119 26.82 2.66 16.01
N ILE A 120 26.16 3.81 15.81
CA ILE A 120 26.22 4.52 14.52
C ILE A 120 27.68 4.85 14.15
N MET A 121 28.41 5.47 15.08
CA MET A 121 29.81 5.86 14.85
C MET A 121 30.70 4.64 14.58
N LEU A 122 30.43 3.54 15.28
CA LEU A 122 31.16 2.29 15.08
C LEU A 122 30.88 1.68 13.70
N GLY A 123 29.62 1.63 13.26
CA GLY A 123 29.24 1.14 11.94
C GLY A 123 29.86 1.96 10.81
N GLN A 124 29.76 3.30 10.92
CA GLN A 124 30.36 4.23 9.97
C GLN A 124 31.89 4.13 9.89
N SER A 125 32.58 3.97 11.05
CA SER A 125 34.03 3.82 11.07
C SER A 125 34.53 2.53 10.42
N ARG A 126 33.64 1.53 10.27
CA ARG A 126 33.92 0.23 9.65
C ARG A 126 33.45 0.13 8.20
N GLY A 127 32.82 1.20 7.67
CA GLY A 127 32.27 1.21 6.32
C GLY A 127 31.02 0.34 6.16
N ILE A 128 30.33 -0.04 7.26
CA ILE A 128 29.09 -0.80 7.22
C ILE A 128 27.93 0.16 6.93
N HIS A 129 27.00 -0.27 6.09
CA HIS A 129 25.77 0.49 5.84
C HIS A 129 24.91 0.56 7.10
N VAL A 130 24.44 1.76 7.45
CA VAL A 130 23.63 1.98 8.65
C VAL A 130 22.31 2.65 8.28
N VAL A 131 21.21 2.01 8.63
CA VAL A 131 19.86 2.56 8.60
C VAL A 131 19.40 2.81 10.02
N VAL A 132 18.87 4.00 10.30
CA VAL A 132 18.39 4.37 11.62
C VAL A 132 16.87 4.52 11.66
N ALA A 133 16.27 4.08 12.77
CA ALA A 133 14.83 4.11 12.95
C ALA A 133 14.44 4.57 14.38
N GLY A 134 13.15 4.79 14.60
CA GLY A 134 12.57 5.01 15.90
C GLY A 134 12.46 6.47 16.34
N CYS A 135 12.26 6.65 17.64
CA CYS A 135 11.88 7.94 18.23
C CYS A 135 13.00 8.98 18.20
N VAL A 136 14.27 8.59 18.30
CA VAL A 136 15.40 9.54 18.33
C VAL A 136 15.56 10.26 17.00
N PRO A 137 15.73 9.57 15.85
CA PRO A 137 15.83 10.26 14.57
C PRO A 137 14.54 10.99 14.17
N GLN A 138 13.38 10.50 14.56
CA GLN A 138 12.11 11.17 14.32
C GLN A 138 11.96 12.46 15.15
N GLY A 139 12.36 12.45 16.43
CA GLY A 139 12.23 13.59 17.34
C GLY A 139 13.33 14.64 17.22
N ALA A 140 14.47 14.31 16.60
CA ALA A 140 15.60 15.19 16.38
C ALA A 140 16.29 14.95 15.02
N PRO A 141 15.59 15.11 13.89
CA PRO A 141 16.06 14.72 12.56
C PRO A 141 17.27 15.51 12.05
N ARG A 142 17.54 16.67 12.65
CA ARG A 142 18.68 17.56 12.28
C ARG A 142 19.94 17.36 13.11
N SER A 143 19.96 16.33 13.97
CA SER A 143 21.16 16.03 14.77
C SER A 143 22.36 15.76 13.88
N SER A 144 23.52 16.31 14.24
CA SER A 144 24.73 16.25 13.43
C SER A 144 25.20 14.82 13.13
N TYR A 145 25.06 13.91 14.09
CA TYR A 145 25.45 12.51 13.94
C TYR A 145 24.50 11.67 13.08
N LEU A 146 23.35 12.23 12.69
CA LEU A 146 22.39 11.61 11.76
C LEU A 146 22.54 12.12 10.33
N GLN A 147 23.47 13.02 10.07
CA GLN A 147 23.71 13.53 8.71
C GLN A 147 24.35 12.43 7.84
N GLY A 148 23.86 12.30 6.61
CA GLY A 148 24.33 11.28 5.67
C GLY A 148 23.84 9.85 5.96
N LEU A 149 22.91 9.65 6.91
CA LEU A 149 22.31 8.37 7.20
C LEU A 149 20.90 8.26 6.66
N SER A 150 20.54 7.08 6.20
CA SER A 150 19.17 6.72 5.87
C SER A 150 18.34 6.58 7.14
N VAL A 151 17.10 7.10 7.10
CA VAL A 151 16.22 7.20 8.27
C VAL A 151 14.83 6.67 7.95
N VAL A 152 14.33 5.77 8.80
CA VAL A 152 12.97 5.28 8.80
C VAL A 152 12.17 6.00 9.89
N GLY A 153 11.18 6.80 9.51
CA GLY A 153 10.26 7.43 10.46
C GLY A 153 9.33 6.41 11.12
N VAL A 154 8.88 6.72 12.34
CA VAL A 154 8.05 5.81 13.16
C VAL A 154 6.72 5.38 12.51
N GLN A 155 6.22 6.13 11.54
CA GLN A 155 5.02 5.77 10.76
C GLN A 155 5.33 5.25 9.35
N GLN A 156 6.61 5.06 9.01
CA GLN A 156 7.10 4.63 7.69
C GLN A 156 7.83 3.28 7.76
N ILE A 157 7.61 2.51 8.83
CA ILE A 157 8.30 1.22 9.05
C ILE A 157 7.97 0.17 7.99
N ASP A 158 6.82 0.27 7.35
CA ASP A 158 6.39 -0.54 6.22
C ASP A 158 7.21 -0.32 4.95
N ARG A 159 7.94 0.80 4.86
CA ARG A 159 8.86 1.12 3.75
C ARG A 159 10.32 0.75 4.02
N ILE A 160 10.58 -0.09 4.99
CA ILE A 160 11.95 -0.46 5.40
C ILE A 160 12.73 -1.13 4.28
N VAL A 161 12.09 -1.97 3.47
CA VAL A 161 12.74 -2.70 2.37
C VAL A 161 13.33 -1.72 1.37
N GLU A 162 12.54 -0.74 0.93
CA GLU A 162 12.97 0.32 0.03
C GLU A 162 14.18 1.10 0.57
N ILE A 163 14.11 1.49 1.85
CA ILE A 163 15.21 2.25 2.47
C ILE A 163 16.48 1.43 2.56
N VAL A 164 16.37 0.14 2.86
CA VAL A 164 17.51 -0.78 2.93
C VAL A 164 18.12 -0.98 1.54
N GLU A 165 17.31 -1.20 0.52
CA GLU A 165 17.79 -1.36 -0.85
C GLU A 165 18.53 -0.12 -1.35
N GLU A 166 17.96 1.07 -1.14
CA GLU A 166 18.61 2.32 -1.55
C GLU A 166 19.90 2.60 -0.75
N THR A 167 19.91 2.23 0.54
CA THR A 167 21.11 2.37 1.37
C THR A 167 22.21 1.42 0.89
N LEU A 168 21.89 0.21 0.50
CA LEU A 168 22.85 -0.76 -0.05
C LEU A 168 23.41 -0.32 -1.41
N LYS A 169 22.65 0.48 -2.18
CA LYS A 169 23.11 1.13 -3.41
C LYS A 169 23.98 2.38 -3.15
N GLY A 170 24.19 2.77 -1.89
CA GLY A 170 24.94 3.96 -1.49
C GLY A 170 24.12 5.25 -1.45
N HIS A 171 22.82 5.20 -1.59
CA HIS A 171 21.93 6.35 -1.49
C HIS A 171 21.50 6.61 -0.04
N THR A 172 21.20 7.86 0.27
CA THR A 172 20.67 8.27 1.57
C THR A 172 19.18 8.62 1.44
N VAL A 173 18.32 7.87 2.11
CA VAL A 173 16.86 8.06 2.11
C VAL A 173 16.36 8.43 3.50
N ARG A 174 15.54 9.46 3.61
CA ARG A 174 15.01 9.95 4.91
C ARG A 174 13.50 10.13 4.83
N LEU A 175 12.73 9.25 5.46
CA LEU A 175 11.28 9.25 5.44
C LEU A 175 10.72 9.62 6.83
N PHE A 176 10.04 10.77 6.94
CA PHE A 176 9.48 11.29 8.19
C PHE A 176 7.96 11.56 8.12
N GLY A 177 7.31 11.25 7.01
CA GLY A 177 5.89 11.53 6.79
C GLY A 177 4.98 10.90 7.84
N SER A 178 3.86 11.56 8.15
CA SER A 178 2.77 10.99 8.94
C SER A 178 1.69 10.44 8.03
N LYS A 179 1.16 9.25 8.34
CA LYS A 179 0.02 8.68 7.62
C LYS A 179 -1.30 9.28 8.13
N LYS A 180 -2.22 9.54 7.19
CA LYS A 180 -3.57 9.99 7.50
C LYS A 180 -4.57 8.99 6.90
N THR A 181 -5.71 8.82 7.54
CA THR A 181 -6.84 8.10 6.98
C THR A 181 -7.48 8.91 5.86
N GLY A 182 -8.28 8.29 5.00
CA GLY A 182 -9.03 8.99 3.94
C GLY A 182 -9.92 10.13 4.43
N GLU A 183 -10.27 10.16 5.72
CA GLU A 183 -11.00 11.25 6.38
C GLU A 183 -10.11 12.36 6.95
N GLY A 184 -8.80 12.31 6.67
CA GLY A 184 -7.84 13.30 7.17
C GLY A 184 -7.37 13.12 8.61
N ARG A 185 -7.89 12.10 9.34
CA ARG A 185 -7.41 11.73 10.68
C ARG A 185 -6.04 11.06 10.60
N LYS A 186 -5.25 11.14 11.68
CA LYS A 186 -4.00 10.43 11.78
C LYS A 186 -4.26 8.93 11.90
N ALA A 187 -3.60 8.11 11.07
CA ALA A 187 -3.63 6.66 11.19
C ALA A 187 -2.79 6.19 12.39
N GLY A 188 -3.10 5.03 12.95
CA GLY A 188 -2.33 4.39 14.03
C GLY A 188 -0.87 4.11 13.67
N GLY A 189 -0.58 3.92 12.39
CA GLY A 189 0.76 3.64 11.88
C GLY A 189 0.73 2.72 10.68
N ALA A 190 1.72 1.85 10.55
CA ALA A 190 1.73 0.76 9.58
C ALA A 190 0.71 -0.31 9.98
N SER A 191 0.14 -1.05 9.00
CA SER A 191 -0.86 -2.09 9.32
C SER A 191 -0.31 -3.16 10.26
N LEU A 192 -1.11 -3.56 11.24
CA LEU A 192 -0.77 -4.63 12.19
C LEU A 192 -0.72 -6.03 11.55
N LEU A 193 -1.28 -6.18 10.34
CA LEU A 193 -1.31 -7.45 9.61
C LEU A 193 -0.05 -7.69 8.76
N LEU A 194 0.90 -6.75 8.77
CA LEU A 194 2.18 -6.91 8.09
C LEU A 194 3.00 -8.09 8.63
N PRO A 195 3.89 -8.66 7.82
CA PRO A 195 4.83 -9.70 8.26
C PRO A 195 5.67 -9.24 9.45
N LYS A 196 5.90 -10.14 10.40
CA LYS A 196 6.62 -9.85 11.64
C LYS A 196 7.59 -10.98 11.97
N VAL A 197 8.79 -10.68 12.43
CA VAL A 197 9.71 -11.65 13.04
C VAL A 197 9.76 -11.34 14.53
N ARG A 198 9.13 -12.19 15.34
CA ARG A 198 9.07 -12.01 16.79
C ARG A 198 10.45 -12.25 17.41
N LYS A 199 10.85 -11.35 18.32
CA LYS A 199 12.04 -11.53 19.15
C LYS A 199 11.87 -12.78 20.05
N ASN A 200 10.69 -12.92 20.64
CA ASN A 200 10.26 -14.11 21.37
C ASN A 200 9.06 -14.75 20.64
N PRO A 201 9.17 -15.99 20.13
CA PRO A 201 8.08 -16.63 19.38
C PRO A 201 6.80 -16.88 20.18
N LEU A 202 6.88 -16.87 21.52
CA LEU A 202 5.75 -17.10 22.42
C LEU A 202 4.96 -15.83 22.76
N ILE A 203 5.53 -14.65 22.45
CA ILE A 203 4.97 -13.35 22.84
C ILE A 203 4.67 -12.52 21.59
N GLU A 204 3.46 -12.00 21.50
CA GLU A 204 3.09 -11.00 20.49
C GLU A 204 2.94 -9.63 21.14
N ILE A 205 3.69 -8.65 20.65
CA ILE A 205 3.56 -7.26 21.06
C ILE A 205 2.68 -6.52 20.06
N ILE A 206 1.51 -6.04 20.50
CA ILE A 206 0.55 -5.33 19.66
C ILE A 206 0.46 -3.87 20.10
N SER A 207 0.87 -2.96 19.23
CA SER A 207 0.66 -1.52 19.42
C SER A 207 -0.80 -1.18 19.11
N ILE A 208 -1.57 -0.68 20.09
CA ILE A 208 -3.00 -0.39 19.90
C ILE A 208 -3.25 1.04 19.41
N ASN A 209 -2.35 1.96 19.71
CA ASN A 209 -2.36 3.33 19.22
C ASN A 209 -0.95 3.89 19.15
N THR A 210 -0.76 4.97 18.44
CA THR A 210 0.49 5.72 18.30
C THR A 210 0.26 7.18 18.66
N GLY A 211 1.25 7.83 19.31
CA GLY A 211 1.15 9.21 19.76
C GLY A 211 0.45 9.34 21.11
N CYS A 212 0.36 10.56 21.61
CA CYS A 212 -0.10 10.82 22.97
C CYS A 212 -0.93 12.10 23.05
N LEU A 213 -1.99 12.11 23.84
CA LEU A 213 -2.80 13.30 24.13
C LEU A 213 -2.08 14.25 25.09
N ASN A 214 -1.31 13.70 26.04
CA ASN A 214 -0.65 14.48 27.08
C ASN A 214 0.41 15.45 26.54
N GLN A 215 0.63 16.55 27.28
CA GLN A 215 1.64 17.58 26.96
C GLN A 215 2.70 17.72 28.06
N CYS A 216 3.18 16.61 28.60
CA CYS A 216 4.14 16.60 29.71
C CYS A 216 5.39 17.40 29.37
N THR A 217 5.81 18.33 30.26
CA THR A 217 6.88 19.30 30.02
C THR A 217 8.27 18.67 29.82
N TYR A 218 8.48 17.45 30.27
CA TYR A 218 9.73 16.70 30.15
C TYR A 218 9.76 15.67 29.01
N CYS A 219 8.61 15.38 28.39
CA CYS A 219 8.46 14.25 27.50
C CYS A 219 8.73 14.65 26.04
N LYS A 220 9.49 13.83 25.32
CA LYS A 220 9.77 14.00 23.90
C LYS A 220 8.96 13.09 23.01
N THR A 221 8.14 12.23 23.60
CA THR A 221 7.37 11.21 22.86
C THR A 221 6.39 11.84 21.86
N LYS A 222 5.69 12.90 22.27
CA LYS A 222 4.78 13.62 21.37
C LYS A 222 5.49 14.25 20.18
N HIS A 223 6.72 14.72 20.37
CA HIS A 223 7.56 15.23 19.26
C HIS A 223 7.96 14.13 18.28
N ALA A 224 8.16 12.90 18.77
CA ALA A 224 8.54 11.78 17.93
C ALA A 224 7.34 11.08 17.27
N ARG A 225 6.29 10.78 18.07
CA ARG A 225 5.16 9.99 17.61
C ARG A 225 3.89 10.80 17.31
N GLY A 226 3.87 12.09 17.68
CA GLY A 226 2.83 13.08 17.33
C GLY A 226 1.53 12.90 18.12
N GLU A 227 0.42 13.34 17.53
CA GLU A 227 -0.92 13.24 18.10
C GLU A 227 -1.42 11.80 18.12
N LEU A 228 -2.45 11.53 18.93
CA LEU A 228 -3.07 10.21 19.01
C LEU A 228 -3.59 9.73 17.66
N GLY A 229 -3.33 8.47 17.37
CA GLY A 229 -3.89 7.72 16.25
C GLY A 229 -4.10 6.28 16.68
N SER A 230 -5.36 5.87 16.88
CA SER A 230 -5.73 4.53 17.30
C SER A 230 -5.91 3.60 16.11
N TYR A 231 -5.55 2.32 16.28
CA TYR A 231 -5.89 1.29 15.31
C TYR A 231 -7.35 0.86 15.49
N PRO A 232 -8.05 0.48 14.41
CA PRO A 232 -9.39 -0.08 14.50
C PRO A 232 -9.40 -1.35 15.37
N PRO A 233 -10.43 -1.56 16.22
CA PRO A 233 -10.52 -2.75 17.08
C PRO A 233 -10.43 -4.06 16.29
N ASP A 234 -11.01 -4.11 15.09
CA ASP A 234 -11.01 -5.31 14.24
C ASP A 234 -9.59 -5.71 13.81
N GLU A 235 -8.75 -4.74 13.48
CA GLU A 235 -7.35 -5.00 13.09
C GLU A 235 -6.53 -5.56 14.25
N ILE A 236 -6.74 -5.02 15.46
CA ILE A 236 -6.08 -5.50 16.69
C ILE A 236 -6.52 -6.92 17.02
N VAL A 237 -7.83 -7.18 17.00
CA VAL A 237 -8.40 -8.50 17.30
C VAL A 237 -7.98 -9.53 16.26
N GLU A 238 -7.93 -9.18 14.97
CA GLU A 238 -7.48 -10.10 13.92
C GLU A 238 -5.98 -10.42 14.07
N ARG A 239 -5.14 -9.42 14.41
CA ARG A 239 -3.73 -9.66 14.72
C ARG A 239 -3.57 -10.61 15.91
N ALA A 240 -4.34 -10.42 16.97
CA ALA A 240 -4.34 -11.32 18.13
C ALA A 240 -4.76 -12.75 17.73
N ARG A 241 -5.84 -12.89 16.97
CA ARG A 241 -6.31 -14.19 16.47
C ARG A 241 -5.29 -14.90 15.61
N GLN A 242 -4.62 -14.17 14.69
CA GLN A 242 -3.55 -14.71 13.87
C GLN A 242 -2.37 -15.20 14.71
N SER A 243 -1.98 -14.43 15.72
CA SER A 243 -0.85 -14.76 16.60
C SER A 243 -1.10 -16.04 17.41
N PHE A 244 -2.30 -16.25 17.92
CA PHE A 244 -2.64 -17.51 18.61
C PHE A 244 -2.66 -18.72 17.65
N LYS A 245 -3.07 -18.55 16.41
CA LYS A 245 -2.95 -19.59 15.38
C LYS A 245 -1.50 -19.96 15.04
N GLU A 246 -0.55 -19.09 15.36
CA GLU A 246 0.89 -19.29 15.17
C GLU A 246 1.61 -19.77 16.43
N GLY A 247 0.86 -20.09 17.49
CA GLY A 247 1.38 -20.69 18.73
C GLY A 247 1.88 -19.70 19.78
N VAL A 248 1.54 -18.42 19.64
CA VAL A 248 1.74 -17.42 20.69
C VAL A 248 0.89 -17.79 21.90
N CYS A 249 1.43 -17.65 23.09
CA CYS A 249 0.71 -17.90 24.35
C CYS A 249 0.54 -16.64 25.22
N GLU A 250 1.22 -15.55 24.87
CA GLU A 250 1.12 -14.29 25.60
C GLU A 250 1.01 -13.09 24.66
N ILE A 251 0.06 -12.19 24.89
CA ILE A 251 -0.07 -10.91 24.14
C ILE A 251 0.25 -9.75 25.07
N TRP A 252 1.09 -8.84 24.61
CA TRP A 252 1.37 -7.56 25.26
C TRP A 252 0.77 -6.43 24.46
N LEU A 253 -0.26 -5.79 25.00
CA LEU A 253 -0.77 -4.55 24.41
C LEU A 253 0.14 -3.40 24.84
N THR A 254 0.58 -2.62 23.87
CA THR A 254 1.47 -1.48 24.10
C THR A 254 1.00 -0.22 23.40
N SER A 255 1.33 0.92 23.97
CA SER A 255 1.25 2.25 23.36
C SER A 255 2.03 3.25 24.21
N GLU A 256 2.02 4.52 23.84
CA GLU A 256 2.51 5.62 24.66
C GLU A 256 1.58 5.91 25.87
N ASP A 257 0.32 5.48 25.79
CA ASP A 257 -0.69 5.50 26.85
C ASP A 257 -1.88 4.66 26.40
N THR A 258 -2.02 3.47 26.95
CA THR A 258 -3.09 2.55 26.58
C THR A 258 -4.48 3.07 26.97
N GLY A 259 -4.57 3.86 28.04
CA GLY A 259 -5.84 4.45 28.52
C GLY A 259 -6.46 5.45 27.54
N THR A 260 -5.67 6.02 26.62
CA THR A 260 -6.18 6.95 25.61
C THR A 260 -6.77 6.27 24.39
N TYR A 261 -6.66 4.93 24.30
CA TYR A 261 -7.10 4.18 23.14
C TYR A 261 -8.57 4.45 22.80
N GLY A 262 -8.82 4.62 21.50
CA GLY A 262 -10.16 4.71 20.94
C GLY A 262 -10.82 6.09 21.02
N ARG A 263 -10.26 7.07 21.77
CA ARG A 263 -10.85 8.42 21.91
C ARG A 263 -10.94 9.18 20.58
N ASP A 264 -10.08 8.86 19.63
CA ASP A 264 -10.05 9.46 18.29
C ASP A 264 -10.92 8.71 17.26
N ILE A 265 -11.39 7.52 17.60
CA ILE A 265 -12.19 6.66 16.73
C ILE A 265 -13.55 6.24 17.33
N GLY A 266 -13.95 6.86 18.46
CA GLY A 266 -15.27 6.65 19.08
C GLY A 266 -15.47 5.30 19.77
N THR A 267 -14.39 4.69 20.29
CA THR A 267 -14.42 3.46 21.11
C THR A 267 -13.59 3.67 22.38
N SER A 268 -13.45 2.64 23.21
CA SER A 268 -12.73 2.70 24.48
C SER A 268 -11.83 1.49 24.71
N LEU A 269 -10.84 1.64 25.62
CA LEU A 269 -9.97 0.54 26.02
C LEU A 269 -10.75 -0.67 26.57
N PRO A 270 -11.73 -0.51 27.50
CA PRO A 270 -12.51 -1.65 27.98
C PRO A 270 -13.25 -2.40 26.88
N GLU A 271 -13.83 -1.71 25.90
CA GLU A 271 -14.50 -2.35 24.76
C GLU A 271 -13.54 -3.21 23.94
N LEU A 272 -12.34 -2.70 23.67
CA LEU A 272 -11.29 -3.48 23.01
C LEU A 272 -10.90 -4.71 23.82
N LEU A 273 -10.68 -4.54 25.11
CA LEU A 273 -10.25 -5.64 26.00
C LEU A 273 -11.28 -6.76 26.07
N TRP A 274 -12.58 -6.44 26.15
CA TRP A 274 -13.65 -7.45 26.11
C TRP A 274 -13.64 -8.23 24.79
N ARG A 275 -13.46 -7.59 23.69
CA ARG A 275 -13.33 -8.26 22.37
C ARG A 275 -12.09 -9.15 22.27
N LEU A 276 -10.99 -8.73 22.89
CA LEU A 276 -9.75 -9.52 22.93
C LEU A 276 -9.89 -10.77 23.78
N VAL A 277 -10.50 -10.69 24.99
CA VAL A 277 -10.65 -11.88 25.86
C VAL A 277 -11.48 -12.98 25.22
N GLU A 278 -12.38 -12.65 24.28
CA GLU A 278 -13.15 -13.65 23.52
C GLU A 278 -12.27 -14.51 22.60
N VAL A 279 -11.18 -13.95 22.06
CA VAL A 279 -10.31 -14.63 21.11
C VAL A 279 -9.07 -15.27 21.72
N ILE A 280 -8.76 -14.98 22.99
CA ILE A 280 -7.62 -15.57 23.69
C ILE A 280 -7.93 -17.01 24.06
N PRO A 281 -7.12 -18.01 23.64
CA PRO A 281 -7.32 -19.40 24.05
C PRO A 281 -7.13 -19.64 25.54
N GLU A 282 -7.65 -20.74 26.03
CA GLU A 282 -7.39 -21.19 27.41
C GLU A 282 -5.89 -21.41 27.63
N GLY A 283 -5.37 -21.02 28.80
CA GLY A 283 -3.95 -21.10 29.14
C GLY A 283 -3.07 -19.99 28.54
N CYS A 284 -3.62 -19.16 27.63
CA CYS A 284 -2.94 -17.97 27.13
C CYS A 284 -3.31 -16.73 27.96
N ARG A 285 -2.44 -15.73 27.97
CA ARG A 285 -2.58 -14.55 28.81
C ARG A 285 -2.43 -13.25 28.00
N LEU A 286 -3.11 -12.20 28.48
CA LEU A 286 -3.00 -10.83 28.00
C LEU A 286 -2.37 -9.95 29.08
N ARG A 287 -1.34 -9.20 28.71
CA ARG A 287 -0.75 -8.15 29.53
C ARG A 287 -1.13 -6.78 28.97
N LEU A 288 -1.64 -5.92 29.82
CA LEU A 288 -1.91 -4.52 29.48
C LEU A 288 -0.66 -3.67 29.75
N GLY A 289 -0.31 -2.81 28.78
CA GLY A 289 0.77 -1.84 28.88
C GLY A 289 0.43 -0.65 29.77
N MET A 290 1.34 0.32 29.81
CA MET A 290 1.27 1.51 30.65
C MET A 290 0.02 2.36 30.35
N THR A 291 -0.61 2.86 31.42
CA THR A 291 -1.71 3.84 31.34
C THR A 291 -1.53 4.97 32.34
N ASN A 292 -1.95 6.18 31.97
CA ASN A 292 -1.94 7.32 32.88
C ASN A 292 -3.23 7.39 33.70
N PRO A 293 -3.18 7.90 34.95
CA PRO A 293 -4.32 7.97 35.87
C PRO A 293 -5.59 8.58 35.28
N PRO A 294 -5.59 9.72 34.56
CA PRO A 294 -6.82 10.37 34.13
C PRO A 294 -7.71 9.45 33.27
N TYR A 295 -7.10 8.68 32.42
CA TYR A 295 -7.86 7.89 31.45
C TYR A 295 -8.36 6.57 31.99
N ILE A 296 -7.67 6.00 33.02
CA ILE A 296 -8.11 4.78 33.68
C ILE A 296 -9.20 5.08 34.74
N LEU A 297 -9.18 6.26 35.37
CA LEU A 297 -10.19 6.68 36.35
C LEU A 297 -11.61 6.61 35.77
N GLU A 298 -11.81 6.89 34.53
CA GLU A 298 -13.11 6.85 33.86
C GLU A 298 -13.68 5.41 33.74
N HIS A 299 -12.83 4.39 33.88
CA HIS A 299 -13.16 3.01 33.56
C HIS A 299 -12.86 2.00 34.69
N LEU A 300 -12.62 2.45 35.92
CA LEU A 300 -12.13 1.60 37.02
C LEU A 300 -12.96 0.33 37.23
N ASP A 301 -14.30 0.44 37.26
CA ASP A 301 -15.16 -0.74 37.48
C ASP A 301 -15.04 -1.75 36.34
N GLN A 302 -14.99 -1.30 35.11
CA GLN A 302 -14.84 -2.19 33.95
C GLN A 302 -13.45 -2.84 33.92
N MET A 303 -12.41 -2.06 34.22
CA MET A 303 -11.04 -2.57 34.32
C MET A 303 -10.90 -3.62 35.41
N ALA A 304 -11.48 -3.39 36.60
CA ALA A 304 -11.48 -4.39 37.67
C ALA A 304 -12.13 -5.69 37.22
N ARG A 305 -13.29 -5.64 36.54
CA ARG A 305 -13.96 -6.84 35.99
C ARG A 305 -13.10 -7.56 34.95
N ILE A 306 -12.45 -6.82 34.03
CA ILE A 306 -11.56 -7.38 33.02
C ILE A 306 -10.35 -8.08 33.67
N MET A 307 -9.75 -7.49 34.69
CA MET A 307 -8.60 -8.06 35.40
C MET A 307 -8.96 -9.31 36.25
N HIS A 308 -10.24 -9.55 36.51
CA HIS A 308 -10.69 -10.84 37.10
C HIS A 308 -10.76 -11.95 36.07
N HIS A 309 -10.74 -11.63 34.77
CA HIS A 309 -10.85 -12.63 33.73
C HIS A 309 -9.57 -13.52 33.69
N PRO A 310 -9.68 -14.86 33.70
CA PRO A 310 -8.54 -15.78 33.79
C PRO A 310 -7.52 -15.67 32.69
N ARG A 311 -7.86 -15.00 31.56
CA ARG A 311 -6.99 -14.78 30.41
C ARG A 311 -6.27 -13.42 30.43
N VAL A 312 -6.44 -12.62 31.51
CA VAL A 312 -5.81 -11.30 31.66
C VAL A 312 -4.96 -11.32 32.92
N TYR A 313 -3.74 -10.81 32.84
CA TYR A 313 -2.90 -10.65 34.01
C TYR A 313 -3.48 -9.60 34.96
N LYS A 314 -3.50 -9.88 36.27
CA LYS A 314 -3.82 -8.93 37.33
C LYS A 314 -2.62 -8.00 37.56
N PHE A 315 -2.29 -7.25 36.56
CA PHE A 315 -1.13 -6.35 36.50
C PHE A 315 -1.50 -5.05 35.82
N LEU A 316 -1.08 -3.93 36.38
CA LEU A 316 -1.23 -2.63 35.72
C LEU A 316 -0.03 -1.74 35.98
N HIS A 317 0.52 -1.10 34.95
CA HIS A 317 1.56 -0.10 35.08
C HIS A 317 0.94 1.30 34.99
N VAL A 318 0.99 2.04 36.10
CA VAL A 318 0.43 3.39 36.26
C VAL A 318 1.52 4.35 36.76
N PRO A 319 2.20 5.11 35.88
CA PRO A 319 3.27 6.01 36.29
C PRO A 319 2.75 7.24 37.07
N VAL A 320 3.14 7.39 38.33
CA VAL A 320 2.78 8.59 39.09
C VAL A 320 3.75 9.74 38.88
N GLN A 321 5.01 9.47 38.64
CA GLN A 321 6.13 10.40 38.40
C GLN A 321 6.58 11.19 39.61
N SER A 322 5.68 11.71 40.44
CA SER A 322 5.96 12.43 41.70
C SER A 322 4.80 12.24 42.70
N GLY A 323 5.06 12.29 43.97
CA GLY A 323 4.06 12.34 45.04
C GLY A 323 3.61 13.73 45.42
N SER A 324 4.12 14.78 44.79
CA SER A 324 3.77 16.19 45.03
C SER A 324 2.90 16.73 43.89
N ASP A 325 1.72 17.26 44.25
CA ASP A 325 0.81 17.88 43.27
C ASP A 325 1.42 19.11 42.60
N GLN A 326 2.28 19.87 43.30
CA GLN A 326 2.99 21.00 42.69
C GLN A 326 3.92 20.53 41.57
N VAL A 327 4.70 19.48 41.79
CA VAL A 327 5.61 18.91 40.79
C VAL A 327 4.82 18.30 39.64
N LEU A 328 3.69 17.63 39.92
CA LEU A 328 2.81 17.09 38.89
C LEU A 328 2.24 18.19 37.97
N ALA A 329 1.82 19.33 38.56
CA ALA A 329 1.35 20.48 37.81
C ALA A 329 2.45 21.09 36.92
N ASP A 330 3.67 21.22 37.45
CA ASP A 330 4.84 21.72 36.71
C ASP A 330 5.27 20.76 35.57
N MET A 331 5.07 19.46 35.76
CA MET A 331 5.20 18.42 34.74
C MET A 331 4.09 18.48 33.69
N LYS A 332 3.02 19.28 33.91
CA LYS A 332 1.77 19.27 33.12
C LYS A 332 1.12 17.89 33.10
N ARG A 333 1.02 17.27 34.29
CA ARG A 333 0.22 16.06 34.48
C ARG A 333 -1.22 16.47 34.81
N GLU A 334 -2.18 15.86 34.13
CA GLU A 334 -3.60 16.17 34.21
C GLU A 334 -4.29 15.39 35.37
N TYR A 335 -3.55 15.11 36.44
CA TYR A 335 -4.03 14.40 37.62
C TYR A 335 -3.25 14.82 38.87
N THR A 336 -3.85 14.57 40.04
CA THR A 336 -3.27 14.79 41.33
C THR A 336 -2.74 13.48 41.94
N ARG A 337 -1.96 13.60 43.03
CA ARG A 337 -1.61 12.47 43.88
C ARG A 337 -2.85 11.70 44.34
N ALA A 338 -3.92 12.40 44.77
CA ALA A 338 -5.15 11.78 45.21
C ALA A 338 -5.84 10.96 44.12
N ASP A 339 -5.82 11.41 42.86
CA ASP A 339 -6.34 10.66 41.72
C ASP A 339 -5.56 9.37 41.51
N PHE A 340 -4.25 9.42 41.58
CA PHE A 340 -3.40 8.23 41.52
C PHE A 340 -3.67 7.26 42.63
N GLU A 341 -3.71 7.75 43.91
CA GLU A 341 -4.01 6.92 45.07
C GLU A 341 -5.40 6.26 44.93
N ARG A 342 -6.39 7.01 44.43
CA ARG A 342 -7.73 6.45 44.15
C ARG A 342 -7.68 5.26 43.15
N VAL A 343 -6.88 5.36 42.07
CA VAL A 343 -6.70 4.23 41.15
C VAL A 343 -6.10 3.04 41.86
N VAL A 344 -5.03 3.25 42.64
CA VAL A 344 -4.31 2.19 43.36
C VAL A 344 -5.21 1.52 44.38
N GLU A 345 -5.88 2.30 45.22
CA GLU A 345 -6.72 1.80 46.32
C GLU A 345 -7.95 1.07 45.75
N PHE A 346 -8.63 1.65 44.76
CA PHE A 346 -9.79 1.02 44.14
C PHE A 346 -9.45 -0.35 43.53
N LEU A 347 -8.35 -0.42 42.76
CA LEU A 347 -7.96 -1.67 42.12
C LEU A 347 -7.50 -2.72 43.14
N ARG A 348 -6.79 -2.33 44.22
CA ARG A 348 -6.38 -3.24 45.26
C ARG A 348 -7.55 -3.79 46.09
N GLU A 349 -8.58 -2.97 46.28
CA GLU A 349 -9.81 -3.39 46.99
C GLU A 349 -10.62 -4.37 46.15
N ARG A 350 -10.68 -4.13 44.80
CA ARG A 350 -11.54 -4.89 43.89
C ARG A 350 -10.85 -6.07 43.25
N VAL A 351 -9.53 -6.08 43.10
CA VAL A 351 -8.76 -7.13 42.40
C VAL A 351 -7.71 -7.64 43.40
N GLU A 352 -8.06 -8.73 44.10
CA GLU A 352 -7.18 -9.35 45.07
C GLU A 352 -5.82 -9.74 44.48
N GLY A 353 -4.74 -9.29 45.12
CA GLY A 353 -3.37 -9.61 44.73
C GLY A 353 -2.80 -8.83 43.56
N ILE A 354 -3.55 -7.87 42.99
CA ILE A 354 -3.08 -7.09 41.81
C ILE A 354 -1.69 -6.49 42.00
N THR A 355 -0.83 -6.67 41.05
CA THR A 355 0.47 -6.00 40.99
C THR A 355 0.34 -4.66 40.27
N ILE A 356 0.65 -3.58 41.02
CA ILE A 356 0.71 -2.23 40.43
C ILE A 356 2.17 -1.81 40.34
N ALA A 357 2.61 -1.52 39.14
CA ALA A 357 3.91 -0.92 38.82
C ALA A 357 3.79 0.60 38.67
N THR A 358 4.81 1.35 39.07
CA THR A 358 4.82 2.82 38.93
C THR A 358 6.22 3.36 38.72
N ASP A 359 6.31 4.55 38.09
CA ASP A 359 7.55 5.29 37.85
C ASP A 359 7.64 6.51 38.74
N ILE A 360 8.86 6.83 39.19
CA ILE A 360 9.22 8.08 39.84
C ILE A 360 10.37 8.76 39.12
N ILE A 361 10.28 10.07 38.93
CA ILE A 361 11.35 10.93 38.46
C ILE A 361 11.90 11.75 39.64
N CYS A 362 13.11 11.44 40.09
CA CYS A 362 13.81 12.19 41.09
C CYS A 362 14.55 13.41 40.51
N GLY A 363 14.41 14.56 41.14
CA GLY A 363 15.14 15.78 40.75
C GLY A 363 14.57 16.50 39.55
N PHE A 364 13.25 16.48 39.37
CA PHE A 364 12.58 17.37 38.42
C PHE A 364 12.94 18.84 38.75
N PRO A 365 13.09 19.76 37.80
CA PRO A 365 13.67 21.09 38.01
C PRO A 365 13.04 21.91 39.10
N THR A 366 11.76 21.76 39.38
CA THR A 366 11.04 22.50 40.43
C THR A 366 10.90 21.71 41.77
N GLU A 367 11.38 20.46 41.82
CA GLU A 367 11.20 19.58 42.99
C GLU A 367 12.00 20.09 44.20
N THR A 368 11.34 20.49 45.25
CA THR A 368 11.92 20.86 46.56
C THR A 368 12.19 19.62 47.42
N ALA A 369 12.83 19.78 48.58
CA ALA A 369 12.97 18.72 49.57
C ALA A 369 11.61 18.25 50.13
N ALA A 370 10.69 19.19 50.37
CA ALA A 370 9.34 18.87 50.85
C ALA A 370 8.52 18.09 49.83
N ASP A 371 8.70 18.36 48.52
CA ASP A 371 8.07 17.61 47.43
C ASP A 371 8.60 16.19 47.36
N PHE A 372 9.91 16.03 47.54
CA PHE A 372 10.51 14.69 47.57
C PHE A 372 10.06 13.90 48.82
N ASP A 373 9.87 14.54 49.96
CA ASP A 373 9.31 13.89 51.14
C ASP A 373 7.88 13.39 50.92
N GLN A 374 7.05 14.14 50.18
CA GLN A 374 5.73 13.68 49.78
C GLN A 374 5.81 12.45 48.83
N THR A 375 6.77 12.43 47.93
CA THR A 375 7.03 11.27 47.07
C THR A 375 7.45 10.05 47.88
N MET A 376 8.36 10.24 48.87
CA MET A 376 8.75 9.18 49.82
C MET A 376 7.58 8.69 50.68
N SER A 377 6.70 9.60 51.14
CA SER A 377 5.48 9.25 51.87
C SER A 377 4.54 8.36 51.03
N LEU A 378 4.33 8.69 49.78
CA LEU A 378 3.55 7.88 48.84
C LEU A 378 4.13 6.46 48.67
N CYS A 379 5.42 6.37 48.42
CA CYS A 379 6.11 5.09 48.28
C CYS A 379 6.11 4.24 49.55
N ARG A 380 6.26 4.88 50.75
CA ARG A 380 6.18 4.18 52.06
C ARG A 380 4.78 3.63 52.33
N ARG A 381 3.74 4.38 51.96
CA ARG A 381 2.33 3.97 52.14
C ARG A 381 1.99 2.74 51.27
N HIS A 382 2.36 2.77 50.01
CA HIS A 382 1.89 1.77 49.04
C HIS A 382 2.84 0.58 48.84
N ARG A 383 4.15 0.71 49.15
CA ARG A 383 5.18 -0.34 49.02
C ARG A 383 5.04 -1.12 47.71
N PHE A 384 5.14 -0.41 46.56
CA PHE A 384 4.93 -1.01 45.26
C PHE A 384 5.87 -2.19 45.01
N PRO A 385 5.37 -3.34 44.54
CA PRO A 385 6.20 -4.49 44.19
C PRO A 385 7.19 -4.15 43.05
N SER A 386 6.75 -3.32 42.13
CA SER A 386 7.55 -2.85 40.99
C SER A 386 7.59 -1.31 40.98
N LEU A 387 8.77 -0.75 41.22
CA LEU A 387 9.02 0.70 41.29
C LEU A 387 10.21 1.09 40.42
N PHE A 388 9.94 1.87 39.38
CA PHE A 388 10.97 2.35 38.44
C PHE A 388 11.45 3.72 38.86
N ILE A 389 12.68 3.82 39.30
CA ILE A 389 13.29 5.02 39.85
C ILE A 389 14.21 5.64 38.79
N ASN A 390 13.81 6.81 38.29
CA ASN A 390 14.54 7.52 37.25
C ASN A 390 15.05 8.85 37.76
N GLN A 391 16.24 9.26 37.31
CA GLN A 391 16.71 10.64 37.51
C GLN A 391 16.14 11.52 36.39
N PHE A 392 15.84 12.78 36.72
CA PHE A 392 15.48 13.72 35.65
C PHE A 392 16.64 13.95 34.70
N PHE A 393 16.39 13.78 33.41
CA PHE A 393 17.32 14.12 32.33
C PHE A 393 16.69 15.16 31.40
N PRO A 394 17.32 16.32 31.21
CA PRO A 394 16.84 17.34 30.31
C PRO A 394 16.94 16.88 28.85
N ARG A 395 15.80 16.82 28.16
CA ARG A 395 15.73 16.42 26.75
C ARG A 395 15.66 17.67 25.86
N PRO A 396 16.61 17.85 24.93
CA PRO A 396 16.64 19.04 24.08
C PRO A 396 15.29 19.25 23.36
N GLY A 397 14.79 20.49 23.39
CA GLY A 397 13.51 20.87 22.79
C GLY A 397 12.29 20.67 23.67
N THR A 398 12.44 20.18 24.93
CA THR A 398 11.35 20.10 25.90
C THR A 398 11.33 21.33 26.81
N PRO A 399 10.15 21.79 27.30
CA PRO A 399 10.07 22.91 28.23
C PRO A 399 10.92 22.70 29.49
N ALA A 400 10.87 21.53 30.11
CA ALA A 400 11.64 21.21 31.29
C ALA A 400 13.17 21.22 31.11
N ALA A 401 13.67 21.09 29.89
CA ALA A 401 15.10 21.22 29.60
C ALA A 401 15.67 22.63 29.84
N ASN A 402 14.79 23.65 29.75
CA ASN A 402 15.15 25.06 29.93
C ASN A 402 14.90 25.56 31.37
N MET A 403 14.33 24.75 32.26
CA MET A 403 14.10 25.09 33.66
C MET A 403 15.39 25.01 34.49
N THR A 404 15.44 25.74 35.62
CA THR A 404 16.55 25.68 36.54
C THR A 404 16.64 24.30 37.20
N ARG A 405 17.77 23.61 37.02
CA ARG A 405 17.95 22.23 37.46
C ARG A 405 18.23 22.13 38.96
N VAL A 406 17.70 21.07 39.58
CA VAL A 406 18.14 20.64 40.91
C VAL A 406 19.63 20.23 40.84
N PRO A 407 20.48 20.61 41.83
CA PRO A 407 21.89 20.21 41.85
C PRO A 407 22.08 18.71 41.75
N SER A 408 23.01 18.26 40.88
CA SER A 408 23.18 16.81 40.61
C SER A 408 23.54 15.98 41.83
N GLN A 409 24.16 16.56 42.85
CA GLN A 409 24.41 15.88 44.12
C GLN A 409 23.10 15.57 44.86
N GLU A 410 22.16 16.51 44.87
CA GLU A 410 20.87 16.33 45.49
C GLU A 410 20.01 15.29 44.74
N VAL A 411 20.01 15.33 43.40
CA VAL A 411 19.34 14.31 42.60
C VAL A 411 19.87 12.92 42.91
N LYS A 412 21.19 12.75 42.99
CA LYS A 412 21.82 11.46 43.35
C LYS A 412 21.43 11.02 44.78
N LYS A 413 21.36 11.97 45.77
CA LYS A 413 20.97 11.67 47.13
C LYS A 413 19.53 11.15 47.16
N ARG A 414 18.58 11.86 46.53
CA ARG A 414 17.17 11.48 46.47
C ARG A 414 16.98 10.12 45.78
N THR A 415 17.63 9.93 44.66
CA THR A 415 17.58 8.63 43.93
C THR A 415 18.12 7.49 44.79
N LYS A 416 19.22 7.71 45.50
CA LYS A 416 19.79 6.72 46.41
C LYS A 416 18.86 6.40 47.58
N GLU A 417 18.31 7.42 48.24
CA GLU A 417 17.38 7.25 49.36
C GLU A 417 16.12 6.45 48.95
N LEU A 418 15.50 6.79 47.83
CA LEU A 418 14.34 6.07 47.32
C LEU A 418 14.71 4.63 46.93
N SER A 419 15.88 4.43 46.31
CA SER A 419 16.36 3.08 45.96
C SER A 419 16.66 2.21 47.16
N GLU A 420 17.25 2.77 48.20
CA GLU A 420 17.50 2.08 49.48
C GLU A 420 16.19 1.71 50.17
N PHE A 421 15.21 2.61 50.18
CA PHE A 421 13.87 2.30 50.66
C PHE A 421 13.22 1.18 49.83
N PHE A 422 13.26 1.25 48.49
CA PHE A 422 12.70 0.24 47.64
C PHE A 422 13.32 -1.14 47.90
N ARG A 423 14.61 -1.22 48.15
CA ARG A 423 15.32 -2.47 48.47
C ARG A 423 15.08 -2.98 49.87
N SER A 424 14.57 -2.15 50.79
CA SER A 424 14.41 -2.50 52.23
C SER A 424 13.26 -3.48 52.54
N TYR A 425 12.37 -3.74 51.61
CA TYR A 425 11.25 -4.62 51.80
C TYR A 425 11.16 -5.70 50.73
N GLU A 426 10.67 -6.87 51.07
CA GLU A 426 10.42 -7.99 50.14
C GLU A 426 8.92 -8.11 49.87
N PRO A 427 8.49 -7.99 48.63
CA PRO A 427 7.05 -8.00 48.30
C PRO A 427 6.48 -9.43 48.24
N TYR A 428 7.29 -10.47 48.09
CA TYR A 428 6.85 -11.83 47.74
C TYR A 428 7.04 -12.88 48.85
N GLY A 429 7.65 -12.54 49.99
CA GLY A 429 7.92 -13.47 51.08
C GLY A 429 6.69 -14.23 51.61
N HIS A 430 5.53 -13.59 51.59
CA HIS A 430 4.24 -14.16 52.03
C HIS A 430 3.71 -15.24 51.06
N LYS A 431 4.28 -15.38 49.87
CA LYS A 431 3.89 -16.37 48.85
C LYS A 431 4.67 -17.70 48.96
N ILE A 432 5.67 -17.78 49.81
CA ILE A 432 6.44 -19.01 49.98
C ILE A 432 5.50 -20.12 50.52
N GLY A 433 5.57 -21.28 49.87
CA GLY A 433 4.73 -22.44 50.15
C GLY A 433 3.41 -22.46 49.36
N GLN A 434 3.00 -21.36 48.74
CA GLN A 434 1.79 -21.31 47.90
C GLN A 434 1.99 -22.17 46.64
N ILE A 435 0.87 -22.71 46.15
CA ILE A 435 0.78 -23.38 44.86
C ILE A 435 0.18 -22.41 43.87
N GLN A 436 0.89 -22.19 42.77
CA GLN A 436 0.50 -21.18 41.76
C GLN A 436 0.60 -21.77 40.35
N GLU A 437 -0.27 -21.32 39.44
CA GLU A 437 -0.15 -21.56 37.99
C GLU A 437 0.72 -20.48 37.35
N VAL A 438 1.71 -20.91 36.59
CA VAL A 438 2.67 -20.01 35.95
C VAL A 438 2.82 -20.35 34.47
N LEU A 439 2.88 -19.34 33.61
CA LEU A 439 3.11 -19.50 32.19
C LEU A 439 4.59 -19.25 31.87
N VAL A 440 5.26 -20.23 31.26
CA VAL A 440 6.68 -20.16 30.93
C VAL A 440 6.86 -19.58 29.54
N THR A 441 7.49 -18.40 29.45
CA THR A 441 7.62 -17.68 28.18
C THR A 441 9.05 -17.26 27.84
N ASP A 442 10.00 -17.27 28.79
CA ASP A 442 11.35 -16.76 28.55
C ASP A 442 12.45 -17.55 29.27
N VAL A 443 13.67 -17.15 29.04
CA VAL A 443 14.87 -17.74 29.66
C VAL A 443 15.51 -16.69 30.56
N SER A 444 15.91 -17.07 31.78
CA SER A 444 16.58 -16.15 32.71
C SER A 444 17.88 -15.58 32.14
N HIS A 445 18.27 -14.40 32.58
CA HIS A 445 19.49 -13.72 32.10
C HIS A 445 20.76 -14.57 32.28
N ASP A 446 20.87 -15.27 33.41
CA ASP A 446 21.98 -16.20 33.69
C ASP A 446 21.88 -17.53 32.93
N LYS A 447 20.79 -17.73 32.14
CA LYS A 447 20.48 -18.92 31.34
C LYS A 447 20.33 -20.23 32.13
N ASN A 448 20.21 -20.15 33.48
CA ASN A 448 20.11 -21.32 34.35
C ASN A 448 18.66 -21.75 34.60
N TYR A 449 17.70 -20.84 34.46
CA TYR A 449 16.28 -21.06 34.71
C TYR A 449 15.45 -20.63 33.48
N PHE A 450 14.23 -21.15 33.47
CA PHE A 450 13.19 -20.51 32.67
C PHE A 450 12.44 -19.48 33.49
N VAL A 451 12.01 -18.41 32.82
CA VAL A 451 11.18 -17.37 33.42
C VAL A 451 9.73 -17.65 33.11
N ALA A 452 8.94 -17.71 34.14
CA ALA A 452 7.49 -17.83 34.06
C ALA A 452 6.82 -16.67 34.77
N HIS A 453 5.58 -16.37 34.41
CA HIS A 453 4.75 -15.36 35.07
C HIS A 453 3.52 -16.01 35.66
N ASN A 454 3.19 -15.65 36.95
CA ASN A 454 1.95 -16.07 37.59
C ASN A 454 0.78 -15.18 37.11
N GLU A 455 -0.42 -15.34 37.68
CA GLU A 455 -1.59 -14.52 37.28
C GLU A 455 -1.45 -13.01 37.60
N PHE A 456 -0.52 -12.64 38.47
CA PHE A 456 -0.20 -11.26 38.85
C PHE A 456 0.94 -10.67 38.06
N TYR A 457 1.39 -11.36 37.02
CA TYR A 457 2.55 -10.99 36.18
C TYR A 457 3.86 -10.89 37.00
N GLU A 458 3.95 -11.61 38.09
CA GLU A 458 5.16 -11.68 38.90
C GLU A 458 6.07 -12.80 38.40
N GLN A 459 7.37 -12.56 38.45
CA GLN A 459 8.37 -13.46 37.91
C GLN A 459 8.59 -14.70 38.79
N VAL A 460 8.46 -15.88 38.22
CA VAL A 460 8.74 -17.16 38.86
C VAL A 460 9.78 -17.93 38.06
N LEU A 461 10.93 -18.19 38.69
CA LEU A 461 11.99 -18.96 38.06
C LEU A 461 11.71 -20.45 38.28
N VAL A 462 11.70 -21.20 37.16
CA VAL A 462 11.46 -22.65 37.17
C VAL A 462 12.66 -23.38 36.59
N PRO A 463 12.90 -24.68 36.91
CA PRO A 463 14.00 -25.46 36.32
C PRO A 463 14.00 -25.39 34.79
N LYS A 464 15.18 -25.27 34.19
CA LYS A 464 15.34 -25.19 32.77
C LYS A 464 15.23 -26.57 32.11
N GLU A 465 13.99 -26.95 31.81
CA GLU A 465 13.70 -28.17 31.05
C GLU A 465 12.94 -27.77 29.78
N GLU A 466 13.43 -28.13 28.61
CA GLU A 466 12.87 -27.73 27.30
C GLU A 466 11.38 -28.05 27.15
N ARG A 467 10.89 -29.07 27.82
CA ARG A 467 9.46 -29.43 27.83
C ARG A 467 8.55 -28.41 28.49
N TYR A 468 9.10 -27.45 29.25
CA TYR A 468 8.33 -26.43 29.99
C TYR A 468 8.09 -25.18 29.18
N MET A 469 8.94 -24.90 28.19
CA MET A 469 8.80 -23.68 27.36
C MET A 469 7.46 -23.64 26.65
N GLY A 470 6.73 -22.53 26.76
CA GLY A 470 5.39 -22.33 26.19
C GLY A 470 4.30 -23.15 26.90
N LYS A 471 4.52 -23.53 28.16
CA LYS A 471 3.57 -24.33 28.95
C LYS A 471 3.09 -23.60 30.17
N MET A 472 1.86 -23.94 30.59
CA MET A 472 1.34 -23.61 31.90
C MET A 472 1.78 -24.69 32.91
N LEU A 473 2.44 -24.29 33.98
CA LEU A 473 2.93 -25.17 35.03
C LEU A 473 2.22 -24.86 36.31
N THR A 474 1.97 -25.90 37.12
CA THR A 474 1.61 -25.78 38.55
C THR A 474 2.89 -25.89 39.36
N VAL A 475 3.22 -24.83 40.09
CA VAL A 475 4.46 -24.76 40.88
C VAL A 475 4.17 -24.47 42.35
N ARG A 476 5.04 -25.00 43.26
CA ARG A 476 5.10 -24.62 44.64
C ARG A 476 6.22 -23.59 44.80
N ILE A 477 5.93 -22.41 45.35
CA ILE A 477 6.93 -21.38 45.60
C ILE A 477 7.85 -21.82 46.74
N CYS A 478 9.13 -22.00 46.44
CA CYS A 478 10.15 -22.47 47.41
C CYS A 478 10.91 -21.34 48.08
N SER A 479 11.17 -20.27 47.35
CA SER A 479 11.87 -19.09 47.86
C SER A 479 11.40 -17.82 47.14
N ALA A 480 11.61 -16.68 47.75
CA ALA A 480 11.32 -15.37 47.21
C ALA A 480 12.53 -14.47 47.38
N SER A 481 12.71 -13.57 46.40
CA SER A 481 13.67 -12.49 46.41
C SER A 481 12.97 -11.16 46.14
N LYS A 482 13.73 -10.08 46.04
CA LYS A 482 13.17 -8.75 45.75
C LYS A 482 12.40 -8.70 44.41
N PHE A 483 12.86 -9.45 43.40
CA PHE A 483 12.37 -9.30 42.03
C PHE A 483 11.75 -10.57 41.47
N SER A 484 11.96 -11.72 42.09
CA SER A 484 11.50 -13.01 41.58
C SER A 484 11.27 -14.01 42.70
N MET A 485 10.50 -15.02 42.40
CA MET A 485 10.29 -16.21 43.20
C MET A 485 10.95 -17.42 42.49
N VAL A 486 11.23 -18.48 43.24
CA VAL A 486 11.67 -19.78 42.70
C VAL A 486 10.57 -20.79 42.94
N GLY A 487 10.15 -21.50 41.91
CA GLY A 487 9.09 -22.48 41.93
C GLY A 487 9.59 -23.89 41.61
N GLU A 488 9.13 -24.88 42.40
CA GLU A 488 9.27 -26.31 42.12
C GLU A 488 8.04 -26.80 41.34
N VAL A 489 8.22 -27.46 40.22
CA VAL A 489 7.11 -27.98 39.42
C VAL A 489 6.53 -29.23 40.10
N ILE A 490 5.22 -29.18 40.42
CA ILE A 490 4.55 -30.27 41.18
C ILE A 490 3.57 -31.08 40.31
N ASP A 491 3.24 -30.64 39.09
CA ASP A 491 2.28 -31.32 38.23
C ASP A 491 2.79 -31.40 36.79
N LYS A 492 2.13 -32.20 35.95
CA LYS A 492 2.45 -32.31 34.53
C LYS A 492 2.15 -31.00 33.79
N PRO A 493 3.07 -30.57 32.91
CA PRO A 493 2.86 -29.33 32.14
C PRO A 493 1.62 -29.43 31.23
N LYS A 494 0.78 -28.40 31.28
CA LYS A 494 -0.38 -28.25 30.39
C LYS A 494 0.00 -27.40 29.18
N MET A 495 -0.53 -27.71 28.01
CA MET A 495 -0.32 -26.86 26.84
C MET A 495 -0.93 -25.46 27.07
N ALA A 496 -0.14 -24.42 26.84
CA ALA A 496 -0.65 -23.08 26.63
C ALA A 496 -0.74 -22.85 25.12
N GLY A 497 -1.93 -22.45 24.67
CA GLY A 497 -2.15 -22.23 23.22
C GLY A 497 -2.58 -23.48 22.45
N LEU A 498 -2.98 -23.23 21.18
CA LEU A 498 -3.64 -24.22 20.32
C LEU A 498 -2.67 -25.07 19.51
N VAL A 499 -1.48 -24.55 19.20
CA VAL A 499 -0.50 -25.13 18.28
C VAL A 499 0.93 -24.87 18.75
N ARG A 500 1.88 -25.59 18.17
CA ARG A 500 3.29 -25.35 18.42
C ARG A 500 3.71 -23.96 17.89
N PRO A 501 4.48 -23.17 18.68
CA PRO A 501 4.93 -21.85 18.24
C PRO A 501 5.85 -21.90 17.03
N LEU A 502 5.87 -20.81 16.28
CA LEU A 502 6.85 -20.57 15.22
C LEU A 502 8.27 -20.67 15.80
N ARG A 503 9.23 -21.06 14.98
CA ARG A 503 10.63 -21.04 15.39
C ARG A 503 11.15 -19.61 15.43
N LYS A 504 12.17 -19.37 16.26
CA LYS A 504 12.85 -18.07 16.30
C LYS A 504 13.39 -17.71 14.91
N GLY A 505 13.03 -16.53 14.42
CA GLY A 505 13.38 -16.05 13.08
C GLY A 505 12.38 -16.39 11.97
N GLU A 506 11.36 -17.21 12.22
CA GLU A 506 10.28 -17.43 11.26
C GLU A 506 9.35 -16.23 11.18
N VAL A 507 8.86 -15.97 9.96
CA VAL A 507 8.01 -14.81 9.66
C VAL A 507 6.56 -15.11 10.01
N SER A 508 5.98 -14.31 10.92
CA SER A 508 4.56 -14.27 11.27
C SER A 508 3.75 -13.49 10.25
N GLY A 509 2.46 -13.80 10.10
CA GLY A 509 1.54 -13.07 9.22
C GLY A 509 1.56 -13.52 7.76
N VAL A 510 2.50 -14.39 7.38
CA VAL A 510 2.51 -15.03 6.06
C VAL A 510 1.76 -16.36 6.17
N LYS A 511 0.71 -16.57 5.40
CA LYS A 511 0.08 -17.91 5.32
C LYS A 511 1.18 -18.90 4.91
N SER A 512 1.32 -19.99 5.63
CA SER A 512 2.39 -21.00 5.46
C SER A 512 2.53 -21.48 4.01
N GLU A 513 1.45 -21.43 3.23
CA GLU A 513 1.43 -21.77 1.79
C GLU A 513 2.16 -20.74 0.92
N ARG A 514 2.17 -19.46 1.28
CA ARG A 514 2.97 -18.44 0.57
C ARG A 514 4.44 -18.48 0.94
N ALA A 515 4.76 -18.74 2.21
CA ALA A 515 6.14 -18.92 2.65
C ALA A 515 6.77 -20.17 1.98
N ALA A 516 6.03 -21.25 1.86
CA ALA A 516 6.46 -22.46 1.15
C ALA A 516 6.62 -22.21 -0.37
N ALA A 517 5.79 -21.35 -0.99
CA ALA A 517 5.90 -21.02 -2.40
C ALA A 517 7.10 -20.09 -2.70
N VAL A 518 7.46 -19.21 -1.77
CA VAL A 518 8.67 -18.36 -1.89
C VAL A 518 9.94 -19.16 -1.61
N LEU A 519 9.94 -20.02 -0.59
CA LEU A 519 11.06 -20.94 -0.32
C LEU A 519 11.19 -22.06 -1.38
N GLY A 520 10.08 -22.55 -1.92
CA GLY A 520 10.07 -23.55 -2.98
C GLY A 520 10.63 -23.07 -4.32
N LYS A 521 10.58 -21.79 -4.62
CA LYS A 521 11.21 -21.19 -5.80
C LYS A 521 12.73 -21.03 -5.68
N MET A 522 13.29 -21.09 -4.48
CA MET A 522 14.74 -20.98 -4.26
C MET A 522 15.49 -22.33 -4.22
N THR A 523 14.80 -23.47 -4.22
CA THR A 523 15.45 -24.80 -4.07
C THR A 523 15.31 -25.73 -5.27
N THR A 524 14.80 -25.28 -6.42
CA THR A 524 14.70 -26.13 -7.60
C THR A 524 15.59 -25.66 -8.75
N TYR A 525 16.90 -25.74 -8.56
CA TYR A 525 17.85 -26.05 -9.63
C TYR A 525 18.45 -27.42 -9.28
N THR A 526 17.88 -28.49 -9.80
CA THR A 526 18.51 -29.68 -10.37
C THR A 526 17.51 -30.80 -10.60
N GLN A 527 17.49 -31.20 -11.81
CA GLN A 527 17.26 -32.47 -12.49
C GLN A 527 15.86 -32.86 -12.96
N PRO A 528 15.79 -33.39 -14.20
CA PRO A 528 14.55 -33.69 -14.90
C PRO A 528 14.15 -35.16 -14.74
N GLY A 529 12.87 -35.40 -14.63
CA GLY A 529 12.26 -36.71 -14.84
C GLY A 529 11.27 -37.12 -13.76
N GLY A 530 9.97 -37.05 -14.05
CA GLY A 530 8.97 -37.74 -13.24
C GLY A 530 7.53 -37.23 -13.43
N LYS A 531 6.83 -37.93 -14.27
CA LYS A 531 5.36 -38.14 -14.37
C LYS A 531 4.40 -37.05 -13.88
N ARG A 532 3.66 -36.49 -14.84
CA ARG A 532 2.44 -35.71 -14.68
C ARG A 532 1.44 -36.39 -13.74
N GLN A 533 1.19 -35.79 -12.55
CA GLN A 533 -0.03 -36.01 -11.78
C GLN A 533 -1.00 -34.83 -12.02
N LYS A 534 -2.25 -35.17 -12.30
CA LYS A 534 -3.36 -34.21 -12.45
C LYS A 534 -3.47 -33.34 -11.20
N VAL A 535 -3.37 -32.03 -11.38
CA VAL A 535 -3.62 -31.03 -10.34
C VAL A 535 -5.13 -30.98 -10.09
N LYS A 536 -5.53 -31.29 -8.87
CA LYS A 536 -6.87 -31.01 -8.36
C LYS A 536 -7.03 -29.49 -8.25
N GLU A 537 -8.14 -28.98 -8.76
CA GLU A 537 -8.55 -27.58 -8.65
C GLU A 537 -8.51 -27.12 -7.19
N ARG A 538 -7.85 -25.99 -6.96
CA ARG A 538 -7.80 -25.31 -5.65
C ARG A 538 -9.14 -24.63 -5.38
N ALA A 539 -9.89 -25.11 -4.43
CA ALA A 539 -11.02 -24.41 -3.85
C ALA A 539 -10.54 -23.15 -3.13
N GLY A 540 -11.01 -21.97 -3.57
CA GLY A 540 -10.83 -20.73 -2.80
C GLY A 540 -10.50 -19.44 -3.55
N GLU A 541 -10.57 -19.38 -4.88
CA GLU A 541 -10.55 -18.09 -5.57
C GLU A 541 -11.98 -17.52 -5.68
N MET A 542 -12.15 -16.33 -5.14
CA MET A 542 -13.42 -15.61 -5.14
C MET A 542 -13.80 -15.25 -6.57
N ASP A 543 -14.85 -15.86 -7.11
CA ASP A 543 -15.53 -15.41 -8.33
C ASP A 543 -16.37 -14.18 -7.97
N TYR A 544 -16.02 -13.02 -8.53
CA TYR A 544 -16.74 -11.77 -8.28
C TYR A 544 -18.10 -11.71 -8.98
N PHE A 545 -18.36 -12.58 -9.95
CA PHE A 545 -19.62 -12.67 -10.71
C PHE A 545 -20.36 -13.98 -10.41
N GLN A 546 -20.54 -14.29 -9.12
CA GLN A 546 -21.23 -15.49 -8.68
C GLN A 546 -22.66 -15.55 -9.24
N GLY A 547 -23.02 -16.72 -9.76
CA GLY A 547 -24.35 -16.93 -10.34
C GLY A 547 -24.54 -16.38 -11.74
N ILE A 548 -23.48 -15.85 -12.38
CA ILE A 548 -23.45 -15.50 -13.80
C ILE A 548 -22.55 -16.49 -14.51
N GLU A 549 -23.13 -17.29 -15.41
CA GLU A 549 -22.38 -18.20 -16.25
C GLU A 549 -21.69 -17.47 -17.40
N LYS A 550 -20.80 -18.14 -18.11
CA LYS A 550 -20.18 -17.60 -19.31
C LYS A 550 -21.27 -17.34 -20.36
N ILE A 551 -21.23 -16.15 -20.95
CA ILE A 551 -22.16 -15.75 -22.01
C ILE A 551 -21.82 -16.52 -23.28
N GLU A 552 -22.77 -17.31 -23.76
CA GLU A 552 -22.61 -18.15 -24.95
C GLU A 552 -23.59 -17.74 -26.06
N TYR A 553 -23.29 -18.18 -27.29
CA TYR A 553 -24.17 -17.97 -28.44
C TYR A 553 -25.38 -18.89 -28.35
N ASN A 554 -26.58 -18.31 -28.53
CA ASN A 554 -27.83 -19.02 -28.59
C ASN A 554 -28.73 -18.36 -29.65
N ASN A 555 -28.87 -18.98 -30.83
CA ASN A 555 -29.70 -18.46 -31.90
C ASN A 555 -31.20 -18.54 -31.62
N ALA A 556 -31.63 -19.40 -30.66
CA ALA A 556 -33.02 -19.54 -30.24
C ALA A 556 -33.41 -18.60 -29.08
N ALA A 557 -32.50 -17.71 -28.68
CA ALA A 557 -32.72 -16.77 -27.57
C ALA A 557 -33.95 -15.87 -27.83
N THR A 558 -34.80 -15.77 -26.82
CA THR A 558 -35.99 -14.90 -26.84
C THR A 558 -35.64 -13.49 -26.38
N ALA A 559 -36.62 -12.58 -26.47
CA ALA A 559 -36.40 -11.19 -25.99
C ALA A 559 -36.11 -11.07 -24.47
N THR A 560 -36.44 -12.12 -23.70
CA THR A 560 -36.22 -12.16 -22.24
C THR A 560 -34.87 -12.77 -21.87
N ASP A 561 -34.18 -13.42 -22.80
CA ASP A 561 -32.91 -14.11 -22.56
C ASP A 561 -31.72 -13.10 -22.74
N THR A 562 -31.47 -12.34 -21.71
CA THR A 562 -30.52 -11.21 -21.75
C THR A 562 -29.05 -11.59 -21.42
N LEU A 563 -28.80 -12.82 -20.96
CA LEU A 563 -27.45 -13.31 -20.61
C LEU A 563 -26.91 -14.34 -21.61
N CYS A 564 -27.18 -14.13 -22.89
CA CYS A 564 -26.61 -14.90 -23.98
C CYS A 564 -26.47 -14.00 -25.21
N TYR A 565 -25.62 -14.41 -26.18
CA TYR A 565 -25.51 -13.76 -27.47
C TYR A 565 -26.47 -14.38 -28.46
N ARG A 566 -27.33 -13.59 -29.09
CA ARG A 566 -28.25 -14.06 -30.14
C ARG A 566 -27.59 -13.97 -31.53
N TYR A 567 -26.71 -13.00 -31.73
CA TYR A 567 -26.09 -12.71 -33.03
C TYR A 567 -24.56 -12.90 -33.04
N TYR A 568 -23.89 -12.77 -31.90
CA TYR A 568 -22.46 -12.93 -31.80
C TYR A 568 -22.07 -14.40 -31.63
N ASN A 569 -21.47 -14.97 -32.68
CA ASN A 569 -20.87 -16.30 -32.65
C ASN A 569 -19.39 -16.18 -33.06
N PRO A 570 -18.44 -16.26 -32.13
CA PRO A 570 -17.04 -15.99 -32.39
C PRO A 570 -16.41 -16.88 -33.47
N VAL A 571 -16.87 -18.09 -33.63
CA VAL A 571 -16.34 -19.07 -34.61
C VAL A 571 -17.01 -19.03 -35.98
N GLU A 572 -18.13 -18.33 -36.10
CA GLU A 572 -18.87 -18.22 -37.37
C GLU A 572 -18.07 -17.39 -38.36
N ARG A 573 -17.95 -17.92 -39.60
CA ARG A 573 -17.32 -17.18 -40.71
C ARG A 573 -18.34 -16.30 -41.39
N VAL A 574 -18.06 -15.02 -41.37
CA VAL A 574 -18.85 -13.99 -42.06
C VAL A 574 -17.95 -13.38 -43.16
N HIS A 575 -18.38 -13.52 -44.42
CA HIS A 575 -17.56 -13.15 -45.57
C HIS A 575 -16.20 -13.89 -45.57
N SER A 576 -15.07 -13.22 -45.36
CA SER A 576 -13.73 -13.80 -45.44
C SER A 576 -13.10 -14.26 -44.14
N LYS A 577 -13.62 -13.84 -42.99
CA LYS A 577 -13.04 -14.04 -41.64
C LYS A 577 -14.10 -14.49 -40.65
N THR A 578 -13.68 -14.95 -39.45
CA THR A 578 -14.58 -15.22 -38.33
C THR A 578 -15.13 -13.91 -37.74
N MET A 579 -16.27 -13.99 -37.04
CA MET A 579 -16.80 -12.82 -36.33
C MET A 579 -15.81 -12.26 -35.32
N GLU A 580 -15.10 -13.11 -34.59
CA GLU A 580 -14.09 -12.69 -33.63
C GLU A 580 -12.93 -11.91 -34.30
N GLU A 581 -12.50 -12.35 -35.49
CA GLU A 581 -11.45 -11.66 -36.26
C GLU A 581 -11.92 -10.31 -36.81
N TRP A 582 -13.18 -10.20 -37.27
CA TRP A 582 -13.73 -8.93 -37.71
C TRP A 582 -13.93 -7.91 -36.61
N LEU A 583 -14.49 -8.35 -35.48
CA LEU A 583 -14.98 -7.49 -34.43
C LEU A 583 -13.89 -7.14 -33.41
N LYS A 584 -12.96 -8.07 -33.12
CA LYS A 584 -11.83 -7.88 -32.21
C LYS A 584 -12.20 -6.99 -31.02
N TYR A 585 -13.25 -7.38 -30.28
CA TYR A 585 -13.77 -6.60 -29.16
C TYR A 585 -12.77 -6.46 -28.02
N SER A 586 -12.69 -5.26 -27.45
CA SER A 586 -12.03 -5.01 -26.17
C SER A 586 -12.98 -4.34 -25.18
N ALA A 587 -12.84 -4.71 -23.90
CA ALA A 587 -13.51 -4.05 -22.81
C ALA A 587 -12.57 -3.01 -22.16
N SER A 588 -13.13 -1.94 -21.61
CA SER A 588 -12.41 -0.85 -20.97
C SER A 588 -12.37 -1.02 -19.45
N LEU A 589 -11.16 -1.12 -18.87
CA LEU A 589 -10.98 -1.11 -17.43
C LEU A 589 -11.35 0.24 -16.81
N THR A 590 -11.14 1.33 -17.54
CA THR A 590 -11.51 2.70 -17.13
C THR A 590 -12.99 2.79 -16.82
N ASP A 591 -13.83 2.36 -17.76
CA ASP A 591 -15.28 2.42 -17.60
C ASP A 591 -15.78 1.44 -16.52
N PHE A 592 -15.14 0.29 -16.41
CA PHE A 592 -15.40 -0.65 -15.32
C PHE A 592 -15.13 -0.03 -13.94
N ARG A 593 -14.03 0.71 -13.78
CA ARG A 593 -13.68 1.41 -12.55
C ARG A 593 -14.55 2.64 -12.29
N MET A 594 -14.87 3.45 -13.33
CA MET A 594 -15.77 4.62 -13.19
C MET A 594 -17.14 4.23 -12.68
N ASN A 595 -17.66 3.07 -13.07
CA ASN A 595 -18.91 2.53 -12.54
C ASN A 595 -18.87 2.20 -11.04
N THR A 596 -17.67 2.05 -10.45
CA THR A 596 -17.49 1.74 -9.03
C THR A 596 -17.45 3.00 -8.16
N HIS A 597 -17.19 4.18 -8.74
CA HIS A 597 -17.10 5.44 -8.00
C HIS A 597 -18.44 6.15 -7.77
N GLN A 598 -19.54 5.70 -8.35
CA GLN A 598 -20.87 6.23 -8.03
C GLN A 598 -21.36 5.62 -6.72
N LYS A 599 -21.55 6.45 -5.72
CA LYS A 599 -21.58 6.26 -4.26
C LYS A 599 -22.65 5.35 -3.66
N THR A 600 -23.35 4.49 -4.39
CA THR A 600 -24.53 3.81 -3.84
C THR A 600 -24.37 2.30 -3.67
N ASN A 601 -23.42 1.63 -4.34
CA ASN A 601 -23.22 0.18 -4.16
C ASN A 601 -21.74 -0.15 -3.93
N ASN A 602 -21.40 -0.67 -2.75
CA ASN A 602 -20.08 -1.21 -2.46
C ASN A 602 -19.80 -2.42 -3.37
N ARG A 603 -18.89 -2.23 -4.33
CA ARG A 603 -18.39 -3.33 -5.15
C ARG A 603 -17.42 -4.18 -4.33
N PRO A 604 -17.54 -5.52 -4.32
CA PRO A 604 -16.68 -6.37 -3.47
C PRO A 604 -15.17 -6.28 -3.77
N TRP A 605 -14.81 -5.79 -4.94
CA TRP A 605 -13.43 -5.67 -5.42
C TRP A 605 -12.82 -4.28 -5.23
N ASP A 606 -13.63 -3.25 -4.90
CA ASP A 606 -13.16 -1.88 -4.74
C ASP A 606 -13.52 -1.34 -3.35
N ASP A 607 -12.51 -1.08 -2.53
CA ASP A 607 -12.64 -0.47 -1.21
C ASP A 607 -12.43 1.05 -1.23
N GLY A 608 -12.28 1.64 -2.42
CA GLY A 608 -12.03 3.06 -2.62
C GLY A 608 -10.63 3.52 -2.20
N SER A 609 -9.74 2.62 -1.80
CA SER A 609 -8.37 2.97 -1.42
C SER A 609 -7.45 3.10 -2.63
N MET A 610 -6.42 3.96 -2.49
CA MET A 610 -5.33 4.09 -3.47
C MET A 610 -4.22 3.05 -3.22
N SER A 611 -4.55 1.88 -2.62
CA SER A 611 -3.58 0.82 -2.40
C SER A 611 -3.39 -0.04 -3.65
N ILE A 612 -2.17 -0.54 -3.86
CA ILE A 612 -1.88 -1.43 -4.99
C ILE A 612 -2.72 -2.72 -4.94
N ASP A 613 -3.07 -3.19 -3.73
CA ASP A 613 -3.92 -4.36 -3.56
C ASP A 613 -5.36 -4.12 -4.02
N ASN A 614 -5.88 -2.89 -3.82
CA ASN A 614 -7.17 -2.50 -4.36
C ASN A 614 -7.17 -2.53 -5.90
N TYR A 615 -6.11 -1.99 -6.51
CA TYR A 615 -5.95 -2.03 -7.96
C TYR A 615 -5.85 -3.47 -8.50
N LYS A 616 -5.13 -4.36 -7.82
CA LYS A 616 -5.08 -5.79 -8.17
C LYS A 616 -6.45 -6.47 -8.11
N ARG A 617 -7.26 -6.16 -7.07
CA ARG A 617 -8.62 -6.68 -6.96
C ARG A 617 -9.51 -6.18 -8.09
N CYS A 618 -9.42 -4.89 -8.43
CA CYS A 618 -10.15 -4.30 -9.56
C CYS A 618 -9.77 -4.97 -10.89
N VAL A 619 -8.49 -5.15 -11.17
CA VAL A 619 -7.99 -5.83 -12.36
C VAL A 619 -8.50 -7.29 -12.41
N LYS A 620 -8.46 -8.00 -11.28
CA LYS A 620 -8.98 -9.37 -11.22
C LYS A 620 -10.47 -9.45 -11.53
N ALA A 621 -11.28 -8.61 -10.89
CA ALA A 621 -12.72 -8.56 -11.12
C ALA A 621 -13.05 -8.19 -12.57
N PHE A 622 -12.29 -7.27 -13.14
CA PHE A 622 -12.43 -6.92 -14.56
C PHE A 622 -12.06 -8.08 -15.49
N PHE A 623 -11.02 -8.84 -15.17
CA PHE A 623 -10.66 -10.02 -15.95
C PHE A 623 -11.70 -11.13 -15.82
N ASP A 624 -12.32 -11.30 -14.64
CA ASP A 624 -13.46 -12.21 -14.48
C ASP A 624 -14.63 -11.79 -15.38
N LEU A 625 -14.93 -10.48 -15.47
CA LEU A 625 -15.95 -9.96 -16.40
C LEU A 625 -15.60 -10.29 -17.86
N CYS A 626 -14.37 -10.05 -18.29
CA CYS A 626 -13.92 -10.36 -19.67
C CYS A 626 -14.11 -11.85 -20.01
N ILE A 627 -13.82 -12.74 -19.04
CA ILE A 627 -14.00 -14.18 -19.23
C ILE A 627 -15.50 -14.54 -19.34
N LYS A 628 -16.35 -13.96 -18.48
CA LYS A 628 -17.81 -14.18 -18.55
C LYS A 628 -18.35 -13.72 -19.91
N LEU A 629 -17.89 -12.61 -20.43
CA LEU A 629 -18.28 -12.10 -21.75
C LEU A 629 -17.61 -12.82 -22.94
N GLY A 630 -16.56 -13.62 -22.72
CA GLY A 630 -15.79 -14.23 -23.80
C GLY A 630 -14.96 -13.21 -24.61
N ILE A 631 -14.71 -12.00 -24.07
CA ILE A 631 -13.91 -10.95 -24.69
C ILE A 631 -12.43 -11.20 -24.37
N LYS A 632 -11.58 -11.28 -25.40
CA LYS A 632 -10.14 -11.61 -25.26
C LYS A 632 -9.23 -10.40 -25.10
N TYR A 633 -9.69 -9.21 -25.49
CA TYR A 633 -8.87 -8.00 -25.45
C TYR A 633 -9.41 -7.01 -24.44
N TRP A 634 -8.49 -6.22 -23.89
CA TRP A 634 -8.84 -5.18 -22.92
C TRP A 634 -7.99 -3.92 -23.10
N THR A 635 -8.48 -2.81 -22.58
CA THR A 635 -7.85 -1.49 -22.65
C THR A 635 -7.86 -0.81 -21.28
N ALA A 636 -6.93 0.12 -21.03
CA ALA A 636 -6.87 0.89 -19.80
C ALA A 636 -6.12 2.22 -19.99
N TYR A 637 -6.35 3.17 -19.09
CA TYR A 637 -5.38 4.22 -18.80
C TYR A 637 -4.36 3.77 -17.77
N ASP A 638 -3.21 4.44 -17.73
CA ASP A 638 -2.17 4.17 -16.73
C ASP A 638 -2.68 4.40 -15.30
N THR A 639 -3.52 5.41 -15.09
CA THR A 639 -4.17 5.72 -13.81
C THR A 639 -5.15 4.64 -13.34
N ASP A 640 -5.62 3.77 -14.22
CA ASP A 640 -6.46 2.63 -13.86
C ASP A 640 -5.66 1.46 -13.33
N LEU A 641 -4.41 1.35 -13.74
CA LEU A 641 -3.53 0.23 -13.40
C LEU A 641 -2.77 0.46 -12.11
N VAL A 642 -2.33 1.71 -11.86
CA VAL A 642 -1.53 2.03 -10.67
C VAL A 642 -2.02 3.30 -10.00
N PRO A 643 -1.97 3.36 -8.65
CA PRO A 643 -2.14 4.61 -7.95
C PRO A 643 -0.95 5.52 -8.27
N LEU A 644 -1.22 6.68 -8.89
CA LEU A 644 -0.19 7.69 -9.13
C LEU A 644 -0.03 8.57 -7.88
N THR A 645 1.20 8.69 -7.41
CA THR A 645 1.59 9.54 -6.28
C THR A 645 2.52 10.65 -6.75
N ASP A 646 2.79 11.63 -5.90
CA ASP A 646 3.77 12.69 -6.19
C ASP A 646 5.22 12.19 -6.20
N SER A 647 5.48 10.95 -5.77
CA SER A 647 6.79 10.32 -5.76
C SER A 647 7.03 9.49 -7.01
N TRP A 648 8.05 9.86 -7.78
CA TRP A 648 8.46 9.12 -8.98
C TRP A 648 8.89 7.67 -8.66
N ASP A 649 9.62 7.48 -7.56
CA ASP A 649 10.14 6.17 -7.17
C ASP A 649 9.03 5.23 -6.67
N GLU A 650 8.06 5.79 -5.96
CA GLU A 650 6.87 5.04 -5.53
C GLU A 650 6.04 4.61 -6.74
N ASN A 651 5.83 5.50 -7.70
CA ASN A 651 5.13 5.16 -8.95
C ASN A 651 5.84 4.04 -9.71
N LYS A 652 7.18 4.06 -9.76
CA LYS A 652 7.95 3.00 -10.40
C LYS A 652 7.76 1.64 -9.72
N THR A 653 7.78 1.62 -8.38
CA THR A 653 7.57 0.39 -7.60
C THR A 653 6.16 -0.16 -7.81
N ASN A 654 5.16 0.71 -7.77
CA ASN A 654 3.77 0.34 -8.03
C ASN A 654 3.61 -0.27 -9.43
N TRP A 655 4.30 0.31 -10.43
CA TRP A 655 4.30 -0.24 -11.79
C TRP A 655 4.92 -1.63 -11.87
N ASP A 656 6.05 -1.86 -11.23
CA ASP A 656 6.74 -3.14 -11.30
C ASP A 656 5.89 -4.25 -10.65
N GLU A 657 5.25 -3.94 -9.53
CA GLU A 657 4.37 -4.87 -8.80
C GLU A 657 3.09 -5.22 -9.57
N ILE A 658 2.39 -4.22 -10.12
CA ILE A 658 1.16 -4.47 -10.88
C ILE A 658 1.45 -5.18 -12.21
N MET A 659 2.59 -4.89 -12.83
CA MET A 659 2.99 -5.51 -14.09
C MET A 659 3.21 -7.02 -13.96
N GLU A 660 3.86 -7.46 -12.88
CA GLU A 660 4.01 -8.88 -12.60
C GLU A 660 2.66 -9.57 -12.44
N TYR A 661 1.77 -8.92 -11.70
CA TYR A 661 0.41 -9.42 -11.50
C TYR A 661 -0.40 -9.51 -12.79
N ILE A 662 -0.36 -8.47 -13.63
CA ILE A 662 -1.09 -8.45 -14.92
C ILE A 662 -0.54 -9.50 -15.88
N VAL A 663 0.78 -9.69 -15.94
CA VAL A 663 1.40 -10.74 -16.78
C VAL A 663 0.94 -12.11 -16.33
N GLU A 664 0.97 -12.40 -15.02
CA GLU A 664 0.52 -13.69 -14.48
C GLU A 664 -0.97 -13.93 -14.79
N MET A 665 -1.81 -12.95 -14.50
CA MET A 665 -3.26 -13.07 -14.70
C MET A 665 -3.63 -13.11 -16.18
N GLY A 666 -2.99 -12.30 -17.04
CA GLY A 666 -3.22 -12.30 -18.47
C GLY A 666 -2.88 -13.64 -19.11
N GLN A 667 -1.77 -14.26 -18.72
CA GLN A 667 -1.40 -15.61 -19.16
C GLN A 667 -2.39 -16.67 -18.67
N ARG A 668 -2.81 -16.58 -17.42
CA ARG A 668 -3.75 -17.52 -16.81
C ARG A 668 -5.13 -17.49 -17.48
N TYR A 669 -5.62 -16.31 -17.80
CA TYR A 669 -6.94 -16.08 -18.38
C TYR A 669 -6.95 -15.95 -19.91
N HIS A 670 -5.79 -16.03 -20.55
CA HIS A 670 -5.60 -15.84 -21.98
C HIS A 670 -6.12 -14.49 -22.51
N LEU A 671 -6.03 -13.45 -21.69
CA LEU A 671 -6.41 -12.09 -22.03
C LEU A 671 -5.22 -11.31 -22.60
N LYS A 672 -5.47 -10.50 -23.62
CA LYS A 672 -4.47 -9.70 -24.30
C LYS A 672 -4.76 -8.21 -24.13
N LEU A 673 -3.73 -7.46 -23.83
CA LEU A 673 -3.81 -6.00 -23.84
C LEU A 673 -3.92 -5.50 -25.27
N LEU A 674 -4.97 -4.72 -25.56
CA LEU A 674 -5.08 -4.05 -26.86
C LEU A 674 -4.27 -2.75 -26.87
N TRP A 675 -4.51 -1.88 -25.87
CA TRP A 675 -3.70 -0.69 -25.64
C TRP A 675 -3.78 -0.20 -24.20
N VAL A 676 -2.70 0.47 -23.75
CA VAL A 676 -2.69 1.38 -22.61
C VAL A 676 -2.52 2.79 -23.15
N ALA A 677 -3.27 3.73 -22.60
CA ALA A 677 -3.15 5.15 -22.88
C ALA A 677 -2.61 5.90 -21.66
N PRO A 678 -1.73 6.90 -21.80
CA PRO A 678 -1.40 7.80 -20.72
C PRO A 678 -2.59 8.72 -20.43
N ASP A 679 -2.96 8.85 -19.16
CA ASP A 679 -3.97 9.81 -18.72
C ASP A 679 -3.37 11.22 -18.69
N LEU A 680 -3.50 11.94 -19.79
CA LEU A 680 -2.99 13.29 -19.98
C LEU A 680 -4.03 14.38 -19.64
N HIS A 681 -5.07 14.03 -18.89
CA HIS A 681 -6.18 14.95 -18.65
C HIS A 681 -6.69 15.02 -17.21
N SER A 682 -6.62 13.93 -16.43
CA SER A 682 -7.16 13.89 -15.07
C SER A 682 -6.32 14.64 -14.04
N ASN A 683 -5.00 14.68 -14.24
CA ASN A 683 -4.11 15.38 -13.31
C ASN A 683 -4.33 16.90 -13.37
N PRO A 684 -4.51 17.60 -12.23
CA PRO A 684 -4.67 19.05 -12.18
C PRO A 684 -3.54 19.84 -12.84
N ARG A 685 -2.32 19.29 -12.92
CA ARG A 685 -1.20 19.92 -13.61
C ARG A 685 -1.41 20.06 -15.12
N TYR A 686 -2.28 19.24 -15.70
CA TYR A 686 -2.64 19.26 -17.13
C TYR A 686 -3.80 20.21 -17.44
N TYR A 687 -4.17 21.11 -16.52
CA TYR A 687 -5.28 22.06 -16.72
C TYR A 687 -5.12 22.89 -18.00
N SER A 688 -3.91 23.35 -18.30
CA SER A 688 -3.57 24.11 -19.50
C SER A 688 -2.92 23.24 -20.61
N GLY A 689 -3.38 22.00 -20.75
CA GLY A 689 -2.76 21.01 -21.64
C GLY A 689 -1.64 20.22 -20.93
N ALA A 690 -1.35 19.03 -21.40
CA ALA A 690 -0.23 18.20 -20.97
C ALA A 690 0.97 18.37 -21.93
N ILE A 691 0.71 18.18 -23.22
CA ILE A 691 1.71 18.23 -24.31
C ILE A 691 2.00 19.66 -24.72
N THR A 692 0.99 20.52 -24.74
CA THR A 692 1.07 21.91 -25.19
C THR A 692 1.20 22.91 -24.02
N ASN A 693 1.47 22.43 -22.81
CA ASN A 693 1.53 23.24 -21.60
C ASN A 693 2.54 24.37 -21.70
N ASN A 694 2.20 25.50 -21.09
CA ASN A 694 3.05 26.68 -20.98
C ASN A 694 4.24 26.50 -20.01
N ASP A 695 4.26 25.44 -19.20
CA ASP A 695 5.37 25.06 -18.33
C ASP A 695 6.14 23.84 -18.89
N ALA A 696 7.45 24.04 -19.12
CA ALA A 696 8.32 22.99 -19.64
C ALA A 696 8.45 21.77 -18.69
N ASN A 697 8.26 21.96 -17.37
CA ASN A 697 8.26 20.86 -16.41
C ASN A 697 7.03 19.96 -16.59
N VAL A 698 5.88 20.53 -16.89
CA VAL A 698 4.65 19.77 -17.20
C VAL A 698 4.78 19.01 -18.50
N PHE A 699 5.36 19.64 -19.54
CA PHE A 699 5.69 18.95 -20.79
C PHE A 699 6.63 17.75 -20.55
N ALA A 700 7.69 17.93 -19.76
CA ALA A 700 8.62 16.86 -19.42
C ALA A 700 7.95 15.72 -18.64
N GLN A 701 7.02 16.05 -17.74
CA GLN A 701 6.22 15.07 -17.01
C GLN A 701 5.32 14.26 -17.95
N ALA A 702 4.59 14.92 -18.84
CA ALA A 702 3.75 14.27 -19.85
C ALA A 702 4.59 13.35 -20.77
N ALA A 703 5.75 13.81 -21.22
CA ALA A 703 6.67 13.02 -22.01
C ALA A 703 7.18 11.76 -21.26
N THR A 704 7.46 11.91 -19.96
CA THR A 704 7.89 10.80 -19.10
C THR A 704 6.76 9.78 -18.88
N GLN A 705 5.54 10.24 -18.69
CA GLN A 705 4.35 9.39 -18.57
C GLN A 705 4.10 8.61 -19.85
N ILE A 706 4.13 9.26 -21.02
CA ILE A 706 4.03 8.61 -22.33
C ILE A 706 5.12 7.55 -22.51
N LYS A 707 6.36 7.87 -22.17
CA LYS A 707 7.48 6.92 -22.25
C LYS A 707 7.22 5.69 -21.41
N LYS A 708 6.82 5.87 -20.14
CA LYS A 708 6.53 4.75 -19.22
C LYS A 708 5.37 3.89 -19.72
N CYS A 709 4.28 4.51 -20.18
CA CYS A 709 3.15 3.78 -20.74
C CYS A 709 3.54 2.96 -21.98
N LEU A 710 4.42 3.48 -22.82
CA LEU A 710 4.89 2.76 -24.01
C LEU A 710 5.80 1.58 -23.63
N GLU A 711 6.66 1.72 -22.61
CA GLU A 711 7.45 0.63 -22.04
C GLU A 711 6.55 -0.47 -21.48
N VAL A 712 5.47 -0.09 -20.75
CA VAL A 712 4.45 -1.02 -20.23
C VAL A 712 3.74 -1.73 -21.36
N SER A 713 3.31 -1.00 -22.39
CA SER A 713 2.67 -1.57 -23.58
C SER A 713 3.58 -2.59 -24.28
N HIS A 714 4.87 -2.29 -24.40
CA HIS A 714 5.85 -3.22 -24.97
C HIS A 714 6.01 -4.49 -24.10
N ARG A 715 6.14 -4.33 -22.78
CA ARG A 715 6.31 -5.45 -21.82
C ARG A 715 5.08 -6.38 -21.79
N LEU A 716 3.87 -5.82 -21.94
CA LEU A 716 2.61 -6.56 -21.99
C LEU A 716 2.25 -7.05 -23.40
N ALA A 717 3.12 -6.84 -24.38
CA ALA A 717 2.89 -7.20 -25.79
C ALA A 717 1.57 -6.63 -26.33
N ALA A 718 1.27 -5.37 -26.01
CA ALA A 718 0.12 -4.67 -26.54
C ALA A 718 0.19 -4.55 -28.07
N GLU A 719 -0.95 -4.60 -28.74
CA GLU A 719 -1.00 -4.44 -30.19
C GLU A 719 -0.96 -2.96 -30.61
N CYS A 720 -1.49 -2.07 -29.75
CA CYS A 720 -1.53 -0.63 -30.00
C CYS A 720 -1.08 0.17 -28.78
N PHE A 721 -0.83 1.44 -29.02
CA PHE A 721 -0.61 2.48 -28.01
C PHE A 721 -1.44 3.71 -28.41
N LEU A 722 -2.30 4.16 -27.51
CA LEU A 722 -3.24 5.24 -27.77
C LEU A 722 -2.78 6.55 -27.11
N ILE A 723 -2.80 7.65 -27.86
CA ILE A 723 -2.70 9.02 -27.33
C ILE A 723 -4.05 9.72 -27.53
N TRP A 724 -4.63 10.16 -26.43
CA TRP A 724 -5.84 10.97 -26.45
C TRP A 724 -5.52 12.38 -25.91
N PRO A 725 -5.32 13.37 -26.80
CA PRO A 725 -4.95 14.73 -26.43
C PRO A 725 -6.17 15.57 -25.99
N HIS A 726 -6.84 15.10 -24.95
CA HIS A 726 -8.12 15.62 -24.50
C HIS A 726 -8.10 17.10 -24.05
N ARG A 727 -6.97 17.57 -23.49
CA ARG A 727 -6.84 18.96 -23.00
C ARG A 727 -5.94 19.85 -23.85
N GLU A 728 -5.52 19.39 -25.00
CA GLU A 728 -4.61 20.12 -25.87
C GLU A 728 -5.37 21.18 -26.67
N GLY A 729 -5.27 22.42 -26.24
CA GLY A 729 -5.99 23.54 -26.82
C GLY A 729 -5.80 24.82 -26.01
N TYR A 730 -6.46 25.88 -26.42
CA TYR A 730 -6.38 27.19 -25.76
C TYR A 730 -7.75 27.81 -25.51
N GLY A 731 -7.93 28.51 -24.38
CA GLY A 731 -9.15 29.24 -24.06
C GLY A 731 -9.11 30.72 -24.51
N ALA A 732 -7.92 31.31 -24.59
CA ALA A 732 -7.75 32.72 -24.95
C ALA A 732 -6.56 32.92 -25.91
N LEU A 733 -6.86 33.29 -27.14
CA LEU A 733 -5.84 33.44 -28.19
C LEU A 733 -4.75 34.45 -27.84
N PHE A 734 -5.09 35.55 -27.16
CA PHE A 734 -4.12 36.58 -26.79
C PHE A 734 -3.16 36.18 -25.67
N GLN A 735 -3.41 35.07 -25.00
CA GLN A 735 -2.59 34.53 -23.89
C GLN A 735 -1.83 33.28 -24.34
N SER A 736 -2.03 32.79 -25.56
CA SER A 736 -1.48 31.53 -26.05
C SER A 736 -0.54 31.77 -27.24
N ASP A 737 0.62 31.15 -27.22
CA ASP A 737 1.50 31.06 -28.38
C ASP A 737 1.20 29.76 -29.15
N VAL A 738 0.09 29.79 -29.89
CA VAL A 738 -0.44 28.64 -30.65
C VAL A 738 0.62 27.98 -31.53
N ALA A 739 1.49 28.80 -32.18
CA ALA A 739 2.54 28.27 -33.04
C ALA A 739 3.59 27.45 -32.22
N ARG A 740 3.90 27.88 -31.02
CA ARG A 740 4.79 27.14 -30.11
C ARG A 740 4.13 25.88 -29.62
N GLU A 741 2.89 25.94 -29.20
CA GLU A 741 2.12 24.81 -28.69
C GLU A 741 2.01 23.71 -29.77
N ILE A 742 1.71 24.04 -31.00
CA ILE A 742 1.70 23.11 -32.12
C ILE A 742 3.09 22.50 -32.33
N LYS A 743 4.18 23.28 -32.28
CA LYS A 743 5.55 22.76 -32.36
C LYS A 743 5.88 21.76 -31.27
N LEU A 744 5.46 22.02 -30.03
CA LEU A 744 5.63 21.10 -28.90
C LEU A 744 4.86 19.80 -29.14
N PHE A 745 3.62 19.91 -29.60
CA PHE A 745 2.80 18.75 -29.90
C PHE A 745 3.43 17.86 -31.01
N VAL A 746 3.81 18.46 -32.12
CA VAL A 746 4.52 17.77 -33.21
C VAL A 746 5.81 17.11 -32.72
N LYS A 747 6.58 17.83 -31.90
CA LYS A 747 7.83 17.32 -31.33
C LYS A 747 7.59 16.09 -30.45
N LEU A 748 6.58 16.14 -29.57
CA LEU A 748 6.29 15.01 -28.68
C LEU A 748 5.84 13.78 -29.47
N LEU A 749 4.95 13.92 -30.45
CA LEU A 749 4.54 12.81 -31.29
C LEU A 749 5.72 12.21 -32.07
N LYS A 750 6.66 13.03 -32.55
CA LYS A 750 7.87 12.56 -33.24
C LYS A 750 8.78 11.76 -32.32
N ILE A 751 9.11 12.29 -31.15
CA ILE A 751 9.98 11.56 -30.20
C ILE A 751 9.31 10.30 -29.63
N THR A 752 7.98 10.25 -29.55
CA THR A 752 7.24 9.05 -29.20
C THR A 752 7.38 7.97 -30.28
N ALA A 753 7.26 8.34 -31.54
CA ALA A 753 7.48 7.42 -32.67
C ALA A 753 8.94 6.92 -32.71
N GLU A 754 9.91 7.82 -32.57
CA GLU A 754 11.34 7.48 -32.48
C GLU A 754 11.64 6.53 -31.30
N PHE A 755 10.99 6.76 -30.14
CA PHE A 755 11.17 5.90 -28.97
C PHE A 755 10.57 4.51 -29.20
N LYS A 756 9.38 4.42 -29.79
CA LYS A 756 8.75 3.16 -30.21
C LYS A 756 9.66 2.37 -31.15
N ASP A 757 10.29 3.04 -32.11
CA ASP A 757 11.21 2.40 -33.08
C ASP A 757 12.48 1.88 -32.36
N ARG A 758 13.02 2.62 -31.38
CA ARG A 758 14.14 2.16 -30.53
C ARG A 758 13.80 0.91 -29.69
N LEU A 759 12.54 0.78 -29.24
CA LEU A 759 12.07 -0.43 -28.54
C LEU A 759 11.93 -1.65 -29.47
N ASN A 760 12.11 -1.45 -30.78
CA ASN A 760 11.95 -2.49 -31.82
C ASN A 760 10.62 -3.26 -31.68
N THR A 761 9.54 -2.54 -31.44
CA THR A 761 8.20 -3.10 -31.21
C THR A 761 7.29 -2.92 -32.43
N LYS A 762 6.36 -3.87 -32.64
CA LYS A 762 5.32 -3.80 -33.68
C LYS A 762 4.07 -3.02 -33.26
N ILE A 763 4.08 -2.38 -32.11
CA ILE A 763 2.95 -1.60 -31.59
C ILE A 763 2.54 -0.54 -32.60
N GLN A 764 1.24 -0.50 -32.96
CA GLN A 764 0.67 0.56 -33.75
C GLN A 764 0.33 1.76 -32.86
N LEU A 765 0.87 2.94 -33.20
CA LEU A 765 0.50 4.18 -32.54
C LEU A 765 -0.85 4.67 -33.04
N LEU A 766 -1.74 5.04 -32.11
CA LEU A 766 -3.07 5.57 -32.39
C LEU A 766 -3.19 6.99 -31.82
N LEU A 767 -3.86 7.86 -32.56
CA LEU A 767 -4.27 9.20 -32.11
C LEU A 767 -5.79 9.25 -32.12
N MET A 768 -6.41 9.70 -31.02
CA MET A 768 -7.86 9.84 -30.90
C MET A 768 -8.24 11.32 -30.89
N PRO A 769 -9.25 11.78 -31.65
CA PRO A 769 -9.72 13.16 -31.60
C PRO A 769 -10.45 13.48 -30.28
N TYR A 770 -10.59 14.78 -29.96
CA TYR A 770 -11.32 15.22 -28.78
C TYR A 770 -12.80 14.86 -28.86
N HIS A 771 -13.44 15.20 -29.97
CA HIS A 771 -14.85 14.93 -30.20
C HIS A 771 -15.04 13.48 -30.65
N ASN A 772 -15.53 12.67 -29.76
CA ASN A 772 -15.72 11.23 -29.99
C ASN A 772 -17.19 10.89 -30.34
N GLY A 773 -17.82 11.68 -31.23
CA GLY A 773 -19.10 11.37 -31.84
C GLY A 773 -20.37 11.58 -31.01
N GLY A 774 -20.27 12.15 -29.82
CA GLY A 774 -21.45 12.54 -29.02
C GLY A 774 -22.23 13.69 -29.69
N ASN A 775 -23.56 13.64 -29.62
CA ASN A 775 -24.42 14.68 -30.15
C ASN A 775 -24.00 16.06 -29.66
N GLY A 776 -23.63 16.97 -30.57
CA GLY A 776 -23.01 18.25 -30.31
C GLY A 776 -23.80 19.30 -29.53
N ASN A 777 -24.71 18.90 -28.61
CA ASN A 777 -25.56 19.79 -27.84
C ASN A 777 -25.18 19.92 -26.34
N THR A 778 -24.02 19.43 -25.91
CA THR A 778 -23.52 19.69 -24.56
C THR A 778 -22.28 20.56 -24.55
N LEU A 779 -22.27 21.62 -25.34
CA LEU A 779 -21.42 22.78 -25.04
C LEU A 779 -22.00 23.43 -23.78
N ARG A 780 -21.42 23.15 -22.62
CA ARG A 780 -21.59 24.03 -21.47
C ARG A 780 -21.03 25.39 -21.87
N GLU A 781 -21.89 26.35 -21.96
CA GLU A 781 -21.66 27.71 -22.51
C GLU A 781 -20.60 28.55 -21.74
N HIS A 782 -19.79 27.96 -20.88
CA HIS A 782 -18.88 28.68 -19.98
C HIS A 782 -17.38 28.52 -20.21
N GLU A 783 -16.92 27.60 -21.07
CA GLU A 783 -15.50 27.51 -21.40
C GLU A 783 -15.33 27.21 -22.89
N MET A 784 -15.19 28.25 -23.72
CA MET A 784 -14.83 28.11 -25.12
C MET A 784 -13.33 27.74 -25.23
N ILE A 785 -13.00 26.47 -25.11
CA ILE A 785 -11.65 25.95 -25.39
C ILE A 785 -11.59 25.56 -26.86
N HIS A 786 -10.57 26.05 -27.58
CA HIS A 786 -10.26 25.65 -28.94
C HIS A 786 -9.27 24.51 -28.95
N TYR A 787 -9.76 23.28 -29.13
CA TYR A 787 -8.93 22.06 -29.15
C TYR A 787 -8.21 21.88 -30.49
N TYR A 788 -6.93 21.52 -30.45
CA TYR A 788 -6.12 21.28 -31.66
C TYR A 788 -6.56 20.06 -32.45
N MET A 789 -7.00 19.00 -31.76
CA MET A 789 -7.49 17.75 -32.35
C MET A 789 -8.99 17.61 -32.12
N TRP A 790 -9.76 18.61 -32.57
CA TRP A 790 -11.21 18.67 -32.33
C TRP A 790 -11.95 17.45 -32.88
N ASP A 791 -11.69 17.11 -34.13
CA ASP A 791 -12.34 16.04 -34.90
C ASP A 791 -11.34 15.20 -35.68
N VAL A 792 -11.84 14.19 -36.37
CA VAL A 792 -11.03 13.31 -37.24
C VAL A 792 -10.36 14.11 -38.37
N THR A 793 -11.04 15.08 -38.93
CA THR A 793 -10.49 15.90 -40.04
C THR A 793 -9.28 16.69 -39.60
N SER A 794 -9.36 17.30 -38.41
CA SER A 794 -8.22 17.99 -37.79
C SER A 794 -7.05 17.04 -37.53
N CYS A 795 -7.31 15.82 -37.03
CA CYS A 795 -6.28 14.80 -36.82
C CYS A 795 -5.62 14.37 -38.14
N LEU A 796 -6.42 14.11 -39.18
CA LEU A 796 -5.91 13.71 -40.48
C LEU A 796 -5.05 14.80 -41.12
N PHE A 797 -5.54 16.04 -41.09
CA PHE A 797 -4.78 17.19 -41.60
C PHE A 797 -3.45 17.33 -40.87
N PHE A 798 -3.47 17.28 -39.52
CA PHE A 798 -2.27 17.40 -38.71
C PHE A 798 -1.26 16.30 -39.00
N LEU A 799 -1.70 15.03 -39.01
CA LEU A 799 -0.81 13.90 -39.26
C LEU A 799 -0.19 13.97 -40.66
N LYS A 800 -0.96 14.31 -41.64
CA LYS A 800 -0.48 14.44 -43.03
C LYS A 800 0.46 15.63 -43.22
N ASN A 801 0.10 16.81 -42.68
CA ASN A 801 0.89 18.01 -42.81
C ASN A 801 2.29 17.91 -42.21
N TYR A 802 2.43 17.14 -41.08
CA TYR A 802 3.72 16.99 -40.40
C TYR A 802 4.43 15.67 -40.70
N GLY A 803 3.93 14.86 -41.66
CA GLY A 803 4.50 13.59 -42.07
C GLY A 803 4.48 12.50 -40.96
N LEU A 804 3.48 12.56 -40.09
CA LEU A 804 3.27 11.63 -39.00
C LEU A 804 2.35 10.45 -39.38
N ASP A 805 1.67 10.53 -40.52
CA ASP A 805 0.71 9.53 -41.02
C ASP A 805 1.34 8.16 -41.30
N ARG A 806 2.65 8.08 -41.46
CA ARG A 806 3.41 6.81 -41.53
C ARG A 806 3.59 6.09 -40.17
N HIS A 807 3.49 6.80 -39.08
CA HIS A 807 3.69 6.24 -37.72
C HIS A 807 2.37 6.06 -36.97
N TYR A 808 1.42 6.93 -37.21
CA TYR A 808 0.15 6.99 -36.52
C TYR A 808 -1.02 6.61 -37.41
N LYS A 809 -2.00 5.95 -36.79
CA LYS A 809 -3.36 5.78 -37.31
C LYS A 809 -4.33 6.52 -36.40
N VAL A 810 -5.56 6.72 -36.86
CA VAL A 810 -6.60 7.39 -36.07
C VAL A 810 -7.53 6.35 -35.44
N CYS A 811 -7.79 6.49 -34.14
CA CYS A 811 -8.88 5.79 -33.47
C CYS A 811 -10.13 6.67 -33.60
N SER A 812 -11.10 6.22 -34.39
CA SER A 812 -12.23 7.04 -34.81
C SER A 812 -13.51 6.67 -34.04
N PRO A 813 -14.41 7.65 -33.77
CA PRO A 813 -15.78 7.33 -33.42
C PRO A 813 -16.50 6.68 -34.60
N PRO A 814 -17.61 5.93 -34.38
CA PRO A 814 -18.46 5.44 -35.47
C PRO A 814 -19.10 6.57 -36.24
N GLY A 815 -19.36 6.34 -37.55
CA GLY A 815 -20.12 7.29 -38.38
C GLY A 815 -19.32 7.94 -39.51
N HIS A 816 -19.58 9.19 -39.84
CA HIS A 816 -18.95 9.92 -40.92
C HIS A 816 -17.43 10.01 -40.73
N ASP A 817 -16.98 10.27 -39.53
CA ASP A 817 -15.56 10.39 -39.20
C ASP A 817 -14.76 9.13 -39.49
N MET A 818 -15.32 7.97 -39.18
CA MET A 818 -14.74 6.68 -39.49
C MET A 818 -14.63 6.47 -41.04
N TYR A 819 -15.62 6.94 -41.81
CA TYR A 819 -15.59 6.86 -43.25
C TYR A 819 -14.47 7.74 -43.84
N MET A 820 -14.29 8.94 -43.29
CA MET A 820 -13.19 9.83 -43.70
C MET A 820 -11.82 9.20 -43.38
N THR A 821 -11.62 8.58 -42.21
CA THR A 821 -10.35 7.89 -41.91
C THR A 821 -10.08 6.74 -42.88
N ASN A 822 -11.12 6.04 -43.32
CA ASN A 822 -10.99 4.95 -44.27
C ASN A 822 -10.55 5.41 -45.66
N ILE A 823 -11.12 6.50 -46.18
CA ILE A 823 -10.74 7.09 -47.47
C ILE A 823 -9.22 7.40 -47.50
N TYR A 824 -8.67 7.90 -46.40
CA TYR A 824 -7.25 8.22 -46.31
C TYR A 824 -6.38 7.03 -45.86
N SER A 825 -6.96 5.81 -45.72
CA SER A 825 -6.27 4.61 -45.20
C SER A 825 -5.63 4.81 -43.83
N MET A 826 -6.24 5.64 -42.99
CA MET A 826 -5.75 6.03 -41.68
C MET A 826 -6.54 5.41 -40.51
N LEU A 827 -7.56 4.61 -40.78
CA LEU A 827 -8.36 3.97 -39.72
C LEU A 827 -7.53 2.92 -38.99
N GLY A 828 -7.35 3.12 -37.68
CA GLY A 828 -6.56 2.25 -36.82
C GLY A 828 -7.39 1.47 -35.79
N GLY A 829 -8.51 2.03 -35.34
CA GLY A 829 -9.42 1.43 -34.41
C GLY A 829 -10.73 2.21 -34.30
N VAL A 830 -11.69 1.66 -33.61
CA VAL A 830 -13.00 2.30 -33.34
C VAL A 830 -13.28 2.26 -31.86
N THR A 831 -13.68 3.39 -31.27
CA THR A 831 -14.15 3.45 -29.88
C THR A 831 -15.63 3.75 -29.86
N ILE A 832 -16.40 2.91 -29.18
CA ILE A 832 -17.85 3.03 -29.03
C ILE A 832 -18.13 3.45 -27.58
N THR A 833 -18.79 4.57 -27.42
CA THR A 833 -19.22 5.14 -26.13
C THR A 833 -20.71 4.93 -25.89
N ASN A 834 -21.17 5.21 -24.68
CA ASN A 834 -22.60 5.12 -24.30
C ASN A 834 -23.52 6.01 -25.15
N ASP A 835 -22.99 7.05 -25.78
CA ASP A 835 -23.75 7.99 -26.62
C ASP A 835 -24.06 7.40 -28.01
N PHE A 836 -23.46 6.30 -28.36
CA PHE A 836 -23.71 5.64 -29.62
C PHE A 836 -25.06 4.95 -29.62
N ASP A 837 -25.95 5.39 -30.52
CA ASP A 837 -27.31 4.88 -30.62
C ASP A 837 -27.39 3.48 -31.23
N LEU A 838 -27.47 2.46 -30.36
CA LEU A 838 -27.64 1.06 -30.73
C LEU A 838 -29.02 0.73 -31.34
N SER A 839 -29.99 1.63 -31.23
CA SER A 839 -31.29 1.45 -31.92
C SER A 839 -31.21 1.75 -33.40
N ASN A 840 -30.13 2.45 -33.82
CA ASN A 840 -29.93 2.83 -35.21
C ASN A 840 -29.16 1.75 -35.97
N ASN A 841 -29.87 0.71 -36.43
CA ASN A 841 -29.31 -0.39 -37.23
C ASN A 841 -28.57 0.10 -38.46
N LYS A 842 -28.98 1.24 -39.02
CA LYS A 842 -28.33 1.86 -40.20
C LYS A 842 -26.90 2.28 -39.89
N SER A 843 -26.65 2.99 -38.80
CA SER A 843 -25.34 3.44 -38.39
C SER A 843 -24.40 2.27 -38.08
N ILE A 844 -24.89 1.24 -37.41
CA ILE A 844 -24.12 0.03 -37.11
C ILE A 844 -23.75 -0.71 -38.38
N THR A 845 -24.71 -0.91 -39.30
CA THR A 845 -24.47 -1.60 -40.58
C THR A 845 -23.46 -0.85 -41.44
N LEU A 846 -23.54 0.48 -41.53
CA LEU A 846 -22.58 1.31 -42.26
C LEU A 846 -21.18 1.24 -41.63
N MET A 847 -21.08 1.26 -40.31
CA MET A 847 -19.83 1.08 -39.60
C MET A 847 -19.18 -0.26 -39.97
N MET A 848 -19.92 -1.35 -39.89
CA MET A 848 -19.40 -2.68 -40.21
C MET A 848 -19.06 -2.85 -41.70
N LYS A 849 -19.89 -2.30 -42.61
CA LYS A 849 -19.58 -2.26 -44.02
C LYS A 849 -18.24 -1.53 -44.30
N ASN A 850 -18.00 -0.42 -43.62
CA ASN A 850 -16.77 0.36 -43.75
C ASN A 850 -15.54 -0.45 -43.29
N ILE A 851 -15.67 -1.32 -42.29
CA ILE A 851 -14.60 -2.24 -41.85
C ILE A 851 -14.39 -3.34 -42.89
N ILE A 852 -15.45 -3.91 -43.44
CA ILE A 852 -15.35 -4.96 -44.47
C ILE A 852 -14.71 -4.41 -45.74
N ASP A 853 -15.05 -3.21 -46.17
CA ASP A 853 -14.51 -2.57 -47.38
C ASP A 853 -12.97 -2.39 -47.32
N GLN A 854 -12.40 -2.23 -46.11
CA GLN A 854 -10.94 -2.21 -45.94
C GLN A 854 -10.27 -3.57 -46.15
N ASN A 855 -11.03 -4.66 -46.07
CA ASN A 855 -10.54 -6.04 -46.11
C ASN A 855 -9.39 -6.39 -45.14
N THR A 856 -9.18 -5.56 -44.14
CA THR A 856 -8.16 -5.76 -43.07
C THR A 856 -8.83 -5.74 -41.71
N THR A 857 -8.22 -6.43 -40.72
CA THR A 857 -8.61 -6.27 -39.34
C THR A 857 -8.02 -4.99 -38.79
N LEU A 858 -8.82 -4.24 -37.99
CA LEU A 858 -8.34 -3.03 -37.36
C LEU A 858 -7.27 -3.38 -36.30
N PRO A 859 -6.08 -2.79 -36.33
CA PRO A 859 -5.08 -3.02 -35.26
C PRO A 859 -5.64 -2.78 -33.89
N GLY A 860 -6.34 -1.65 -33.69
CA GLY A 860 -6.97 -1.23 -32.43
C GLY A 860 -8.36 -1.82 -32.17
N GLY A 861 -8.88 -2.70 -33.04
CA GLY A 861 -10.15 -3.38 -32.88
C GLY A 861 -11.34 -2.45 -32.67
N ILE A 862 -12.37 -2.97 -31.99
CA ILE A 862 -13.54 -2.21 -31.56
C ILE A 862 -13.51 -2.15 -30.02
N ASN A 863 -13.16 -0.99 -29.47
CA ASN A 863 -13.13 -0.76 -28.05
C ASN A 863 -14.52 -0.38 -27.52
N LEU A 864 -15.01 -1.13 -26.55
CA LEU A 864 -16.28 -0.87 -25.88
C LEU A 864 -16.01 -0.05 -24.62
N SER A 865 -16.12 1.28 -24.75
CA SER A 865 -16.07 2.24 -23.66
C SER A 865 -17.48 2.49 -23.14
N VAL A 866 -18.06 1.47 -22.48
CA VAL A 866 -19.45 1.43 -22.09
C VAL A 866 -19.60 1.24 -20.59
N ALA A 867 -20.45 2.06 -20.00
CA ALA A 867 -20.75 2.08 -18.58
C ALA A 867 -22.23 1.78 -18.39
N ALA A 868 -22.58 1.05 -17.33
CA ALA A 868 -23.96 0.89 -16.93
C ALA A 868 -24.56 2.24 -16.51
N GLY A 869 -25.67 2.63 -17.12
CA GLY A 869 -26.25 3.99 -16.99
C GLY A 869 -26.79 4.37 -15.64
N ARG A 870 -26.93 3.42 -14.70
CA ARG A 870 -27.35 3.63 -13.31
C ARG A 870 -26.71 2.55 -12.45
N ASP A 871 -26.63 2.81 -11.16
CA ASP A 871 -26.14 1.90 -10.14
C ASP A 871 -27.03 0.67 -10.02
N THR A 872 -26.60 -0.37 -10.66
CA THR A 872 -27.37 -1.57 -10.87
C THR A 872 -26.56 -2.76 -10.41
N ASP A 873 -27.15 -3.92 -10.37
CA ASP A 873 -26.48 -5.12 -9.93
C ASP A 873 -25.38 -5.57 -10.92
N LEU A 874 -24.69 -6.64 -10.60
CA LEU A 874 -23.63 -7.21 -11.44
C LEU A 874 -24.14 -7.74 -12.79
N ARG A 875 -25.42 -8.13 -12.84
CA ARG A 875 -26.06 -8.62 -14.07
C ARG A 875 -26.21 -7.51 -15.10
N ASP A 876 -26.62 -6.30 -14.66
CA ASP A 876 -26.80 -5.16 -15.56
C ASP A 876 -25.48 -4.72 -16.20
N LEU A 877 -24.37 -4.83 -15.46
CA LEU A 877 -23.04 -4.57 -16.01
C LEU A 877 -22.70 -5.54 -17.15
N VAL A 878 -23.02 -6.84 -16.97
CA VAL A 878 -22.82 -7.86 -18.01
C VAL A 878 -23.76 -7.62 -19.18
N ILE A 879 -25.05 -7.40 -18.92
CA ILE A 879 -26.09 -7.16 -19.94
C ILE A 879 -25.74 -5.94 -20.79
N CYS A 880 -25.22 -4.89 -20.19
CA CYS A 880 -24.76 -3.71 -20.91
C CYS A 880 -23.73 -4.07 -22.00
N HIS A 881 -22.72 -4.86 -21.69
CA HIS A 881 -21.72 -5.31 -22.67
C HIS A 881 -22.32 -6.28 -23.70
N VAL A 882 -23.17 -7.23 -23.26
CA VAL A 882 -23.87 -8.17 -24.17
C VAL A 882 -24.66 -7.42 -25.23
N LYS A 883 -25.39 -6.38 -24.84
CA LYS A 883 -26.17 -5.53 -25.74
C LYS A 883 -25.31 -4.94 -26.87
N TYR A 884 -24.15 -4.36 -26.53
CA TYR A 884 -23.27 -3.76 -27.54
C TYR A 884 -22.64 -4.81 -28.46
N VAL A 885 -22.10 -5.88 -27.88
CA VAL A 885 -21.48 -6.98 -28.65
C VAL A 885 -22.48 -7.59 -29.65
N ASP A 886 -23.69 -7.86 -29.19
CA ASP A 886 -24.71 -8.57 -29.98
C ASP A 886 -25.31 -7.68 -31.09
N CYS A 887 -25.61 -6.40 -30.80
CA CYS A 887 -26.09 -5.45 -31.80
C CYS A 887 -25.05 -5.21 -32.91
N ILE A 888 -23.77 -5.10 -32.57
CA ILE A 888 -22.72 -4.89 -33.57
C ILE A 888 -22.53 -6.16 -34.41
N ALA A 889 -22.63 -7.35 -33.82
CA ALA A 889 -22.57 -8.61 -34.56
C ALA A 889 -23.74 -8.77 -35.55
N LYS A 890 -24.96 -8.35 -35.17
CA LYS A 890 -26.10 -8.24 -36.13
C LYS A 890 -25.76 -7.33 -37.31
N GLY A 891 -25.21 -6.14 -36.99
CA GLY A 891 -24.80 -5.21 -38.03
C GLY A 891 -23.72 -5.76 -38.99
N LEU A 892 -22.80 -6.59 -38.46
CA LEU A 892 -21.79 -7.27 -39.28
C LEU A 892 -22.43 -8.24 -40.28
N ARG A 893 -23.42 -9.04 -39.87
CA ARG A 893 -24.14 -9.97 -40.75
C ARG A 893 -24.86 -9.22 -41.87
N VAL A 894 -25.60 -8.18 -41.54
CA VAL A 894 -26.32 -7.35 -42.50
C VAL A 894 -25.33 -6.66 -43.48
N ALA A 895 -24.24 -6.12 -42.97
CA ALA A 895 -23.20 -5.50 -43.81
C ALA A 895 -22.57 -6.51 -44.78
N ALA A 896 -22.28 -7.71 -44.32
CA ALA A 896 -21.73 -8.78 -45.19
C ALA A 896 -22.68 -9.18 -46.32
N ASN A 897 -23.97 -9.27 -46.03
CA ASN A 897 -25.00 -9.55 -47.04
C ASN A 897 -25.05 -8.41 -48.07
N ILE A 898 -25.04 -7.14 -47.66
CA ILE A 898 -25.01 -5.98 -48.57
C ILE A 898 -23.79 -6.05 -49.49
N VAL A 899 -22.61 -6.44 -48.99
CA VAL A 899 -21.39 -6.57 -49.79
C VAL A 899 -21.50 -7.75 -50.73
N ALA A 900 -22.02 -8.89 -50.30
CA ALA A 900 -22.17 -10.08 -51.13
C ALA A 900 -23.16 -9.86 -52.29
N GLU A 901 -24.30 -9.20 -52.05
CA GLU A 901 -25.32 -8.93 -53.08
C GLU A 901 -24.90 -7.81 -54.05
N GLN A 902 -23.90 -7.00 -53.70
CA GLN A 902 -23.42 -5.85 -54.47
C GLN A 902 -24.51 -4.82 -54.81
N LEU A 903 -25.62 -4.80 -54.04
CA LEU A 903 -26.78 -3.94 -54.33
C LEU A 903 -26.41 -2.47 -54.42
N PHE A 904 -25.74 -1.94 -53.40
CA PHE A 904 -25.41 -0.51 -53.33
C PHE A 904 -24.20 -0.20 -54.20
N SER A 905 -23.27 -1.12 -54.40
CA SER A 905 -22.13 -0.93 -55.31
C SER A 905 -22.59 -0.71 -56.74
N LYS A 906 -23.58 -1.49 -57.20
CA LYS A 906 -24.19 -1.31 -58.52
C LYS A 906 -24.89 0.05 -58.65
N HIS A 907 -25.63 0.47 -57.62
CA HIS A 907 -26.26 1.81 -57.62
C HIS A 907 -25.23 2.94 -57.68
N VAL A 908 -24.13 2.83 -56.94
CA VAL A 908 -23.04 3.82 -56.97
C VAL A 908 -22.40 3.83 -58.37
N GLN A 909 -22.11 2.70 -58.97
CA GLN A 909 -21.59 2.64 -60.35
C GLN A 909 -22.52 3.31 -61.36
N GLN A 910 -23.82 3.03 -61.28
CA GLN A 910 -24.81 3.68 -62.16
C GLN A 910 -24.88 5.19 -61.93
N ARG A 911 -24.81 5.64 -60.71
CA ARG A 911 -24.86 7.04 -60.32
C ARG A 911 -23.68 7.82 -60.92
N TYR A 912 -22.50 7.24 -60.93
CA TYR A 912 -21.27 7.88 -61.39
C TYR A 912 -20.85 7.42 -62.80
N ILE A 913 -21.78 6.86 -63.55
CA ILE A 913 -21.48 6.27 -64.89
C ILE A 913 -20.81 7.26 -65.85
N SER A 914 -21.13 8.55 -65.78
CA SER A 914 -20.52 9.61 -66.62
C SER A 914 -19.02 9.81 -66.37
N TYR A 915 -18.50 9.30 -65.22
CA TYR A 915 -17.08 9.44 -64.87
C TYR A 915 -16.26 8.21 -65.31
N TYR A 916 -16.89 7.18 -65.91
CA TYR A 916 -16.16 6.01 -66.37
C TYR A 916 -15.72 6.14 -67.89
N SER A 917 -16.14 7.19 -68.62
CA SER A 917 -15.76 7.40 -70.03
C SER A 917 -15.71 8.90 -70.39
N GLY A 918 -15.12 9.21 -71.51
CA GLY A 918 -15.09 10.55 -72.07
C GLY A 918 -14.51 11.64 -71.16
N PHE A 919 -15.17 12.81 -71.14
CA PHE A 919 -14.77 13.92 -70.23
C PHE A 919 -14.68 13.54 -68.74
N GLY A 920 -15.66 12.81 -68.22
CA GLY A 920 -15.68 12.43 -66.86
C GLY A 920 -14.46 11.59 -66.45
N SER A 921 -14.03 10.65 -67.28
CA SER A 921 -12.82 9.87 -67.05
C SER A 921 -11.56 10.75 -67.03
N ARG A 922 -11.48 11.73 -67.92
CA ARG A 922 -10.36 12.70 -67.91
C ARG A 922 -10.36 13.57 -66.68
N ALA A 923 -11.53 14.01 -66.24
CA ALA A 923 -11.69 14.87 -65.07
C ALA A 923 -11.18 14.20 -63.75
N ILE A 924 -11.15 12.86 -63.69
CA ILE A 924 -10.61 12.11 -62.54
C ILE A 924 -9.12 11.78 -62.73
N ASN A 925 -8.72 11.37 -63.94
CA ASN A 925 -7.43 10.71 -64.17
C ASN A 925 -6.38 11.62 -64.86
N SER A 926 -6.75 12.81 -65.32
CA SER A 926 -5.87 13.70 -66.02
C SER A 926 -6.21 15.16 -65.72
N GLU A 927 -5.32 16.06 -66.18
CA GLU A 927 -5.59 17.49 -66.05
C GLU A 927 -6.64 17.92 -67.11
N ILE A 928 -7.61 18.72 -66.70
CA ILE A 928 -8.62 19.40 -67.48
C ILE A 928 -8.56 20.90 -67.28
N THR A 929 -9.02 21.72 -68.21
CA THR A 929 -9.06 23.18 -68.08
C THR A 929 -10.48 23.66 -67.77
N LEU A 930 -10.62 24.89 -67.27
CA LEU A 930 -11.93 25.51 -67.08
C LEU A 930 -12.66 25.74 -68.44
N GLU A 931 -11.94 25.95 -69.51
CA GLU A 931 -12.50 26.12 -70.86
C GLU A 931 -13.09 24.78 -71.35
N GLU A 932 -12.43 23.69 -71.11
CA GLU A 932 -12.98 22.34 -71.42
C GLU A 932 -14.21 22.04 -70.58
N CYS A 933 -14.26 22.48 -69.30
CA CYS A 933 -15.44 22.37 -68.45
C CYS A 933 -16.60 23.21 -69.05
N GLU A 934 -16.30 24.45 -69.53
CA GLU A 934 -17.32 25.35 -70.12
C GLU A 934 -17.91 24.75 -71.38
N GLU A 935 -17.10 24.13 -72.18
CA GLU A 935 -17.52 23.44 -73.43
C GLU A 935 -18.42 22.24 -73.13
N TYR A 936 -18.07 21.42 -72.14
CA TYR A 936 -18.81 20.25 -71.76
C TYR A 936 -20.15 20.59 -71.08
N HIS A 937 -20.25 21.65 -70.28
CA HIS A 937 -21.43 21.98 -69.47
C HIS A 937 -22.65 22.34 -70.29
N LYS A 938 -22.45 22.87 -71.50
CA LYS A 938 -23.54 23.26 -72.44
C LYS A 938 -24.48 22.09 -72.76
N LEU A 939 -24.06 20.86 -72.48
CA LEU A 939 -24.80 19.62 -72.79
C LEU A 939 -25.45 18.97 -71.55
N SER A 940 -25.40 19.64 -70.38
CA SER A 940 -25.79 19.00 -69.13
C SER A 940 -27.30 18.86 -68.93
N PRO A 941 -27.84 17.66 -68.59
CA PRO A 941 -29.26 17.49 -68.34
C PRO A 941 -29.60 17.95 -66.89
N ASN A 942 -30.87 18.23 -66.58
CA ASN A 942 -31.37 18.57 -65.26
C ASN A 942 -31.06 17.48 -64.23
N ALA A 943 -30.78 17.91 -62.99
CA ALA A 943 -30.55 16.99 -61.89
C ALA A 943 -31.71 16.03 -61.65
N LYS A 944 -31.38 14.72 -61.48
CA LYS A 944 -32.36 13.71 -61.10
C LYS A 944 -32.54 13.62 -59.61
N CYS A 945 -33.76 13.44 -59.15
CA CYS A 945 -34.05 13.19 -57.74
C CYS A 945 -33.71 11.74 -57.35
N GLU A 946 -32.98 11.53 -56.27
CA GLU A 946 -32.49 10.23 -55.80
C GLU A 946 -33.07 9.88 -54.42
N HIS A 947 -33.63 8.64 -54.31
CA HIS A 947 -34.27 8.19 -53.06
C HIS A 947 -33.50 7.03 -52.41
N TYR A 948 -32.15 7.01 -52.50
CA TYR A 948 -31.34 5.88 -52.07
C TYR A 948 -31.43 5.62 -50.55
N ASN A 949 -31.62 6.62 -49.72
CA ASN A 949 -31.81 6.49 -48.31
C ASN A 949 -33.06 5.66 -47.97
N PHE A 950 -34.12 5.82 -48.73
CA PHE A 950 -35.34 5.04 -48.54
C PHE A 950 -35.18 3.59 -48.99
N VAL A 951 -34.44 3.33 -50.04
CA VAL A 951 -34.09 1.99 -50.50
C VAL A 951 -33.26 1.25 -49.47
N PHE A 952 -32.29 1.94 -48.86
CA PHE A 952 -31.48 1.37 -47.80
C PHE A 952 -32.31 1.07 -46.55
N GLN A 953 -33.21 1.94 -46.14
CA GLN A 953 -34.11 1.69 -45.02
C GLN A 953 -34.99 0.47 -45.24
N ARG A 954 -35.60 0.37 -46.40
CA ARG A 954 -36.39 -0.81 -46.80
C ARG A 954 -35.60 -2.10 -46.78
N TYR A 955 -34.32 -2.05 -47.25
CA TYR A 955 -33.46 -3.22 -47.16
C TYR A 955 -33.21 -3.66 -45.75
N LEU A 956 -32.92 -2.71 -44.82
CA LEU A 956 -32.74 -3.00 -43.39
C LEU A 956 -33.98 -3.61 -42.76
N ASP A 957 -35.17 -3.09 -43.10
CA ASP A 957 -36.44 -3.63 -42.62
C ASP A 957 -36.70 -5.09 -43.06
N THR A 958 -36.18 -5.51 -44.24
CA THR A 958 -36.25 -6.89 -44.73
C THR A 958 -35.21 -7.81 -44.05
N CYS A 959 -34.16 -7.22 -43.44
CA CYS A 959 -33.10 -8.00 -42.74
C CYS A 959 -33.40 -8.24 -41.27
N ASP A 960 -34.55 -7.87 -40.74
CA ASP A 960 -34.90 -8.08 -39.33
C ASP A 960 -35.00 -9.55 -38.91
N HIS A 961 -35.00 -10.48 -39.87
CA HIS A 961 -35.03 -11.92 -39.67
C HIS A 961 -33.60 -12.56 -39.73
N ILE A 962 -32.59 -11.78 -39.98
CA ILE A 962 -31.19 -12.22 -40.04
C ILE A 962 -30.59 -12.10 -38.63
#